data_f56feb94c6f0cffca363bb68eefd3bbd
#
_entry.id   f56feb94c6f0cffca363bb68eefd3bbd
#
_cell.length_a   1.000
_cell.length_b   1.000
_cell.length_c   1.000
_cell.angle_alpha   90.00
_cell.angle_beta   90.00
_cell.angle_gamma   90.00
#
_symmetry.space_group_name_H-M   'P 1'
#
loop_
_entity.id
_entity.type
_entity.pdbx_description
1 polymer ?
#
loop_
_entity_poly.entity_id
_entity_poly.type
_entity_poly.pdbx_seq_one_letter_code
_entity_poly.pdbx_strand_id
1 'polypeptide(L)'
;AVHVAISNMKPWRNCGLQESFRVHREWQEFEFVFRATETISEHVRLQFWYTSTGSFWLDNVRLEPSKAIVKRFKEVVLATTGVNLIPNSSFECGASGWGSIADLPGWGGNLNLPVGVVDTTTWKFHGSSFKIALSPKTIPVFYFDYFPLYRVPVKAPLLGNRGWITVEPGADYTLSAYMKADSEDLVGALSIRQAFQRSLRQEVKLTTKWQRYTFSFQPQADQIFAALGPDLEASKREAGTVWIDGVQLEKGSEATPYRPRTSVEVGLETGRLGNIFSYGNEPKMSATVFNAEQVPRSATLQARTTNFDDAVVYEAAVPVDIGAVQKVSVPIRCGVRQKGFYRLHLRAEGAEVIVHQPMRFAIIEAYTKPDSLFGMNHAYPWPHLLDLSKQIGLCWFRDWSLKWHDVEQEQGKFEFTQPDYQINRVLERGLKVLGLLPFPSSNWSSSAGAEVKTTERYPVSRERIAYMPRDMNEFATYVHKTVQHYRDRLQVWEILNEPIYTSYALPRGKGYRVEDYVELLRAAYNAVKQADPDSLVIGGIAGSPTTYTKEFIDADGLRWVDILNLHSYPGLTEPGAYEEALRHLRERMRSAGGDKPIWFTEGAYYADDDMPFEPYDSTWIKPADSEIEAAEWQVKFNTLLLSYGAEKIIYHSGTLGSLNNDSLSGIFFEWAGSPRKMLVTQSAMSNLLLPPIKSLGPLKGPEMIKAYGFETDGRTVIVAWAQEGAEPREISLTGKGWRAVDLQGNDLKVDNVTLSERPVYFVAKGTGLKEFPW
;
A
#
# COMPACT_ATOMS: atom_id res chain seq x y z
N ALA A 1 -12.65 17.64 -18.55
CA ALA A 1 -12.02 18.10 -17.29
C ALA A 1 -11.10 19.28 -17.58
N VAL A 2 -11.01 20.20 -16.63
CA VAL A 2 -10.00 21.26 -16.57
C VAL A 2 -9.00 20.88 -15.49
N HIS A 3 -7.72 21.10 -15.75
CA HIS A 3 -6.64 20.84 -14.81
C HIS A 3 -6.11 22.16 -14.25
N VAL A 4 -5.69 22.17 -13.00
CA VAL A 4 -5.04 23.30 -12.35
C VAL A 4 -3.77 22.84 -11.65
N ALA A 5 -2.68 23.62 -11.78
CA ALA A 5 -1.46 23.34 -11.05
C ALA A 5 -0.69 24.63 -10.70
N ILE A 6 0.12 24.53 -9.64
CA ILE A 6 1.17 25.49 -9.34
C ILE A 6 2.52 24.81 -9.59
N SER A 7 3.32 25.39 -10.46
CA SER A 7 4.60 24.80 -10.88
C SER A 7 5.73 25.79 -10.84
N ASN A 8 6.91 25.32 -10.40
CA ASN A 8 8.18 25.99 -10.66
C ASN A 8 8.57 25.74 -12.12
N MET A 9 9.00 26.77 -12.81
CA MET A 9 9.35 26.69 -14.22
C MET A 9 10.84 26.44 -14.47
N LYS A 10 11.68 26.50 -13.43
CA LYS A 10 13.16 26.31 -13.52
C LYS A 10 13.71 25.68 -12.23
N PRO A 11 13.92 24.38 -12.14
CA PRO A 11 13.49 23.32 -13.07
C PRO A 11 11.97 23.13 -13.03
N TRP A 12 11.41 22.56 -14.10
CA TRP A 12 9.98 22.30 -14.15
C TRP A 12 9.59 21.22 -13.13
N ARG A 13 8.76 21.61 -12.13
CA ARG A 13 8.22 20.71 -11.12
C ARG A 13 6.97 21.29 -10.48
N ASN A 14 6.09 20.42 -9.99
CA ASN A 14 4.92 20.82 -9.25
C ASN A 14 5.30 21.36 -7.86
N CYS A 15 4.58 22.37 -7.39
CA CYS A 15 4.80 23.02 -6.09
C CYS A 15 3.70 22.73 -5.07
N GLY A 16 2.96 21.62 -5.23
CA GLY A 16 1.97 21.15 -4.25
C GLY A 16 0.54 21.18 -4.72
N LEU A 17 0.15 22.01 -5.69
CA LEU A 17 -1.19 21.97 -6.30
C LEU A 17 -1.14 21.28 -7.65
N GLN A 18 -1.92 20.20 -7.80
CA GLN A 18 -2.22 19.57 -9.09
C GLN A 18 -3.57 18.88 -8.99
N GLU A 19 -4.59 19.51 -9.52
CA GLU A 19 -5.98 19.09 -9.41
C GLU A 19 -6.68 19.05 -10.76
N SER A 20 -7.80 18.34 -10.80
CA SER A 20 -8.66 18.25 -11.97
C SER A 20 -10.11 18.44 -11.55
N PHE A 21 -10.86 19.18 -12.32
CA PHE A 21 -12.28 19.43 -12.03
C PHE A 21 -13.09 19.49 -13.32
N ARG A 22 -14.37 19.22 -13.21
CA ARG A 22 -15.32 19.31 -14.33
C ARG A 22 -16.01 20.66 -14.31
N VAL A 23 -16.04 21.32 -15.46
CA VAL A 23 -16.80 22.52 -15.65
C VAL A 23 -18.18 22.19 -16.26
N HIS A 24 -19.18 22.90 -15.84
CA HIS A 24 -20.54 22.80 -16.30
C HIS A 24 -20.98 24.09 -17.05
N ARG A 25 -22.19 24.13 -17.57
CA ARG A 25 -22.69 25.32 -18.27
C ARG A 25 -22.97 26.49 -17.35
N GLU A 26 -23.30 26.18 -16.09
CA GLU A 26 -23.53 27.17 -15.04
C GLU A 26 -22.22 27.49 -14.31
N TRP A 27 -22.12 28.72 -13.82
CA TRP A 27 -20.97 29.11 -12.99
C TRP A 27 -20.93 28.30 -11.71
N GLN A 28 -19.78 27.74 -11.41
CA GLN A 28 -19.52 27.00 -10.19
C GLN A 28 -18.22 27.48 -9.55
N GLU A 29 -18.19 27.49 -8.22
CA GLU A 29 -16.99 27.76 -7.45
C GLU A 29 -16.27 26.45 -7.14
N PHE A 30 -14.96 26.41 -7.37
CA PHE A 30 -14.08 25.29 -7.06
C PHE A 30 -13.03 25.75 -6.06
N GLU A 31 -12.90 25.04 -4.95
CA GLU A 31 -11.92 25.30 -3.92
C GLU A 31 -10.96 24.11 -3.81
N PHE A 32 -9.65 24.37 -3.89
CA PHE A 32 -8.60 23.38 -3.73
C PHE A 32 -7.69 23.81 -2.60
N VAL A 33 -7.54 22.97 -1.60
CA VAL A 33 -6.61 23.20 -0.49
C VAL A 33 -5.37 22.34 -0.72
N PHE A 34 -4.21 22.96 -0.73
CA PHE A 34 -2.95 22.27 -0.96
C PHE A 34 -1.87 22.80 -0.02
N ARG A 35 -0.80 22.05 0.13
CA ARG A 35 0.41 22.48 0.83
C ARG A 35 1.48 22.84 -0.19
N ALA A 36 2.03 24.04 -0.08
CA ALA A 36 3.23 24.41 -0.86
C ALA A 36 4.41 23.53 -0.43
N THR A 37 5.05 22.86 -1.39
CA THR A 37 6.17 21.95 -1.13
C THR A 37 7.51 22.66 -0.97
N GLU A 38 7.57 23.92 -1.36
CA GLU A 38 8.79 24.73 -1.31
C GLU A 38 8.49 26.25 -1.30
N THR A 39 9.44 27.05 -0.85
CA THR A 39 9.40 28.51 -0.95
C THR A 39 10.24 28.93 -2.16
N ILE A 40 9.60 29.60 -3.14
CA ILE A 40 10.26 30.04 -4.36
C ILE A 40 9.92 31.50 -4.57
N SER A 41 10.97 32.34 -4.75
CA SER A 41 10.83 33.79 -4.97
C SER A 41 10.53 34.16 -6.42
N GLU A 42 10.88 33.31 -7.39
CA GLU A 42 10.74 33.57 -8.81
C GLU A 42 10.36 32.32 -9.59
N HIS A 43 9.84 32.49 -10.81
CA HIS A 43 9.55 31.41 -11.76
C HIS A 43 8.41 30.45 -11.33
N VAL A 44 7.52 30.88 -10.45
CA VAL A 44 6.29 30.12 -10.09
C VAL A 44 5.14 30.60 -10.96
N ARG A 45 4.31 29.68 -11.39
CA ARG A 45 3.10 29.99 -12.13
C ARG A 45 1.94 29.10 -11.71
N LEU A 46 0.77 29.71 -11.56
CA LEU A 46 -0.52 29.02 -11.55
C LEU A 46 -0.99 28.84 -13.00
N GLN A 47 -1.38 27.64 -13.37
CA GLN A 47 -1.78 27.32 -14.73
C GLN A 47 -3.07 26.48 -14.74
N PHE A 48 -3.89 26.73 -15.78
CA PHE A 48 -5.08 25.97 -16.09
C PHE A 48 -4.97 25.43 -17.52
N TRP A 49 -5.33 24.16 -17.73
CA TRP A 49 -5.37 23.58 -19.08
C TRP A 49 -6.42 22.47 -19.18
N TYR A 50 -6.77 22.11 -20.39
CA TYR A 50 -7.66 20.98 -20.70
C TYR A 50 -7.24 20.33 -22.02
N THR A 51 -7.62 19.06 -22.20
CA THR A 51 -7.21 18.23 -23.35
C THR A 51 -8.35 17.96 -24.33
N SER A 52 -9.56 18.42 -24.03
CA SER A 52 -10.73 18.28 -24.89
C SER A 52 -10.97 19.52 -25.73
N THR A 53 -11.85 19.42 -26.74
CA THR A 53 -12.30 20.59 -27.53
C THR A 53 -13.39 21.34 -26.78
N GLY A 54 -13.35 22.65 -26.83
CA GLY A 54 -14.35 23.52 -26.21
C GLY A 54 -13.78 24.81 -25.69
N SER A 55 -14.57 25.56 -24.94
CA SER A 55 -14.18 26.77 -24.25
C SER A 55 -14.64 26.69 -22.79
N PHE A 56 -13.83 27.16 -21.88
CA PHE A 56 -14.25 27.41 -20.52
C PHE A 56 -13.94 28.85 -20.11
N TRP A 57 -14.68 29.36 -19.18
CA TRP A 57 -14.52 30.70 -18.64
C TRP A 57 -14.05 30.56 -17.19
N LEU A 58 -13.12 31.43 -16.81
CA LEU A 58 -12.55 31.49 -15.49
C LEU A 58 -12.67 32.91 -14.96
N ASP A 59 -13.14 33.04 -13.72
CA ASP A 59 -13.30 34.32 -13.06
C ASP A 59 -12.95 34.18 -11.57
N ASN A 60 -12.60 35.28 -10.92
CA ASN A 60 -12.42 35.42 -9.49
C ASN A 60 -11.40 34.43 -8.88
N VAL A 61 -10.28 34.20 -9.58
CA VAL A 61 -9.19 33.31 -9.08
C VAL A 61 -8.51 33.94 -7.87
N ARG A 62 -8.47 33.20 -6.76
CA ARG A 62 -7.82 33.61 -5.53
C ARG A 62 -6.79 32.55 -5.09
N LEU A 63 -5.70 32.98 -4.51
CA LEU A 63 -4.73 32.13 -3.80
C LEU A 63 -4.46 32.79 -2.47
N GLU A 64 -4.81 32.13 -1.39
CA GLU A 64 -4.69 32.68 -0.04
C GLU A 64 -4.26 31.61 0.96
N PRO A 65 -3.62 31.99 2.07
CA PRO A 65 -3.30 31.07 3.14
C PRO A 65 -4.61 30.47 3.72
N SER A 66 -4.65 29.13 3.84
CA SER A 66 -5.80 28.41 4.38
C SER A 66 -5.44 27.67 5.65
N LYS A 67 -6.38 27.69 6.61
CA LYS A 67 -6.35 26.84 7.81
C LYS A 67 -7.10 25.50 7.59
N ALA A 68 -7.62 25.26 6.40
CA ALA A 68 -8.51 24.12 6.10
C ALA A 68 -7.80 22.75 6.20
N ILE A 69 -6.47 22.69 6.03
CA ILE A 69 -5.69 21.46 6.26
C ILE A 69 -5.86 20.97 7.70
N VAL A 70 -6.05 21.86 8.65
CA VAL A 70 -6.32 21.54 10.06
C VAL A 70 -7.64 20.79 10.26
N LYS A 71 -8.60 20.89 9.33
CA LYS A 71 -9.88 20.16 9.42
C LYS A 71 -9.77 18.63 9.26
N ARG A 72 -8.70 18.13 8.64
CA ARG A 72 -8.43 16.68 8.54
C ARG A 72 -7.83 16.12 9.84
N PHE A 73 -7.23 16.94 10.67
CA PHE A 73 -6.71 16.55 11.99
C PHE A 73 -7.78 16.80 13.04
N LYS A 74 -8.58 15.79 13.33
CA LYS A 74 -9.55 15.84 14.43
C LYS A 74 -8.80 15.90 15.76
N GLU A 75 -9.06 16.97 16.53
CA GLU A 75 -8.58 17.24 17.90
C GLU A 75 -7.08 17.54 18.02
N VAL A 76 -6.75 18.81 17.88
CA VAL A 76 -5.45 19.36 18.31
C VAL A 76 -5.44 19.42 19.84
N VAL A 77 -4.85 18.43 20.47
CA VAL A 77 -4.45 18.56 21.88
C VAL A 77 -3.21 19.44 21.90
N LEU A 78 -3.36 20.71 22.27
CA LEU A 78 -2.22 21.60 22.46
C LEU A 78 -1.32 21.05 23.57
N ALA A 79 -0.05 20.84 23.24
CA ALA A 79 0.95 20.43 24.21
C ALA A 79 1.12 21.50 25.28
N THR A 80 0.93 21.12 26.54
CA THR A 80 1.20 21.98 27.71
C THR A 80 2.43 21.44 28.43
N THR A 81 3.18 22.34 29.08
CA THR A 81 4.38 21.97 29.85
C THR A 81 4.02 20.98 30.97
N GLY A 82 4.80 19.90 31.11
CA GLY A 82 4.62 18.90 32.17
C GLY A 82 3.52 17.85 31.89
N VAL A 83 2.91 17.86 30.71
CA VAL A 83 1.96 16.82 30.26
C VAL A 83 2.65 15.86 29.29
N ASN A 84 2.62 14.58 29.61
CA ASN A 84 3.09 13.55 28.67
C ASN A 84 2.15 13.44 27.47
N LEU A 85 2.68 13.54 26.26
CA LEU A 85 1.90 13.49 25.03
C LEU A 85 1.68 12.05 24.53
N ILE A 86 2.40 11.06 25.08
CA ILE A 86 2.36 9.66 24.62
C ILE A 86 1.42 8.85 25.53
N PRO A 87 0.37 8.22 24.97
CA PRO A 87 -0.49 7.31 25.71
C PRO A 87 0.18 5.95 25.91
N ASN A 88 -0.28 5.17 26.89
CA ASN A 88 0.23 3.85 27.23
C ASN A 88 1.77 3.80 27.33
N SER A 89 2.33 4.79 27.99
CA SER A 89 3.77 5.08 27.96
C SER A 89 4.60 4.22 28.94
N SER A 90 3.93 3.42 29.79
CA SER A 90 4.52 2.38 30.65
C SER A 90 4.08 0.96 30.26
N PHE A 91 3.42 0.80 29.10
CA PHE A 91 3.03 -0.49 28.51
C PHE A 91 2.07 -1.33 29.35
N GLU A 92 1.36 -0.74 30.30
CA GLU A 92 0.40 -1.46 31.14
C GLU A 92 -0.82 -1.93 30.35
N CYS A 93 -1.17 -1.24 29.27
CA CYS A 93 -2.21 -1.64 28.33
C CYS A 93 -1.65 -2.45 27.13
N GLY A 94 -0.64 -3.28 27.37
CA GLY A 94 -0.01 -4.08 26.33
C GLY A 94 0.79 -3.24 25.32
N ALA A 95 0.89 -3.70 24.08
CA ALA A 95 1.52 -2.98 22.97
C ALA A 95 0.56 -2.01 22.26
N SER A 96 -0.62 -1.78 22.82
CA SER A 96 -1.62 -0.90 22.22
C SER A 96 -1.10 0.53 22.07
N GLY A 97 -1.24 1.11 20.86
CA GLY A 97 -0.69 2.43 20.55
C GLY A 97 0.80 2.45 20.19
N TRP A 98 1.46 1.28 20.09
CA TRP A 98 2.86 1.18 19.74
C TRP A 98 3.07 0.30 18.50
N GLY A 99 4.18 0.52 17.80
CA GLY A 99 4.58 -0.24 16.64
C GLY A 99 6.06 -0.13 16.36
N SER A 100 6.53 -0.79 15.30
CA SER A 100 7.95 -0.81 14.96
C SER A 100 8.26 -0.01 13.71
N ILE A 101 9.42 0.61 13.70
CA ILE A 101 9.95 1.38 12.59
C ILE A 101 11.46 1.14 12.47
N ALA A 102 12.02 1.26 11.29
CA ALA A 102 13.46 1.23 11.05
C ALA A 102 13.84 2.12 9.88
N ASP A 103 15.06 2.66 9.92
CA ASP A 103 15.66 3.32 8.77
C ASP A 103 16.21 2.25 7.83
N LEU A 104 15.53 2.06 6.70
CA LEU A 104 15.94 1.11 5.67
C LEU A 104 16.54 1.86 4.48
N PRO A 105 17.61 1.35 3.86
CA PRO A 105 18.20 1.99 2.68
C PRO A 105 17.18 2.22 1.58
N GLY A 106 16.99 3.47 1.17
CA GLY A 106 16.12 3.86 0.08
C GLY A 106 14.63 3.97 0.39
N TRP A 107 14.14 3.53 1.57
CA TRP A 107 12.71 3.45 1.88
C TRP A 107 12.31 4.00 3.25
N GLY A 108 13.20 4.61 3.96
CA GLY A 108 13.01 5.30 5.24
C GLY A 108 11.84 4.86 6.10
N GLY A 109 12.10 4.10 7.15
CA GLY A 109 11.14 3.95 8.22
C GLY A 109 10.08 2.84 8.14
N ASN A 110 10.15 1.96 7.17
CA ASN A 110 9.06 1.04 6.85
C ASN A 110 9.19 -0.35 7.46
N LEU A 111 8.83 -0.53 8.69
CA LEU A 111 8.75 -1.83 9.34
C LEU A 111 7.28 -2.19 9.62
N ASN A 112 6.70 -3.04 8.77
CA ASN A 112 5.33 -3.53 8.92
C ASN A 112 5.20 -4.73 9.85
N LEU A 113 6.23 -5.04 10.60
CA LEU A 113 6.28 -6.17 11.51
C LEU A 113 6.49 -5.67 12.94
N PRO A 114 5.64 -6.04 13.90
CA PRO A 114 5.91 -5.77 15.31
C PRO A 114 7.20 -6.43 15.74
N VAL A 115 8.11 -5.65 16.31
CA VAL A 115 9.38 -6.15 16.86
C VAL A 115 9.39 -5.90 18.35
N GLY A 116 9.63 -6.94 19.12
CA GLY A 116 9.58 -6.89 20.57
C GLY A 116 8.25 -7.33 21.17
N VAL A 117 8.21 -7.39 22.47
CA VAL A 117 7.06 -7.85 23.26
C VAL A 117 6.97 -7.08 24.57
N VAL A 118 5.77 -7.01 25.16
CA VAL A 118 5.60 -6.54 26.52
C VAL A 118 6.20 -7.58 27.48
N ASP A 119 7.05 -7.12 28.39
CA ASP A 119 7.72 -7.94 29.41
C ASP A 119 7.21 -7.56 30.80
N THR A 120 6.70 -8.54 31.53
CA THR A 120 6.22 -8.38 32.92
C THR A 120 7.20 -8.93 33.95
N THR A 121 8.41 -9.32 33.52
CA THR A 121 9.45 -9.86 34.42
C THR A 121 10.42 -8.80 34.91
N THR A 122 10.57 -7.69 34.18
CA THR A 122 11.41 -6.55 34.59
C THR A 122 10.81 -5.23 34.08
N TRP A 123 10.64 -4.27 34.96
CA TRP A 123 10.03 -2.98 34.66
C TRP A 123 10.62 -1.87 35.55
N LYS A 124 10.34 -0.61 35.19
CA LYS A 124 10.64 0.56 36.01
C LYS A 124 9.39 1.07 36.72
N PHE A 125 8.23 1.03 36.04
CA PHE A 125 6.94 1.52 36.53
C PHE A 125 5.86 0.45 36.41
N HIS A 126 5.04 0.33 37.42
CA HIS A 126 3.73 -0.34 37.45
C HIS A 126 3.67 -1.85 37.19
N GLY A 127 4.54 -2.47 36.45
CA GLY A 127 4.53 -3.93 36.26
C GLY A 127 4.77 -4.41 34.84
N SER A 128 4.98 -3.50 33.89
CA SER A 128 5.27 -3.84 32.50
C SER A 128 6.41 -2.99 31.94
N SER A 129 7.08 -3.50 30.93
CA SER A 129 8.00 -2.76 30.08
C SER A 129 7.94 -3.31 28.67
N PHE A 130 8.52 -2.64 27.69
CA PHE A 130 8.64 -3.18 26.35
C PHE A 130 10.07 -3.71 26.12
N LYS A 131 10.17 -4.97 25.65
CA LYS A 131 11.42 -5.67 25.41
C LYS A 131 11.66 -5.89 23.94
N ILE A 132 12.82 -5.45 23.44
CA ILE A 132 13.32 -5.75 22.10
C ILE A 132 14.57 -6.63 22.25
N ALA A 133 14.47 -7.91 21.88
CA ALA A 133 15.56 -8.87 21.93
C ALA A 133 15.98 -9.27 20.52
N LEU A 134 17.17 -8.87 20.12
CA LEU A 134 17.72 -9.12 18.79
C LEU A 134 18.87 -10.14 18.88
N SER A 135 18.87 -11.06 17.94
CA SER A 135 19.95 -12.05 17.75
C SER A 135 19.98 -12.44 16.28
N PRO A 136 21.00 -13.14 15.79
CA PRO A 136 21.04 -13.63 14.39
C PRO A 136 19.81 -14.46 13.97
N LYS A 137 19.05 -15.01 14.96
CA LYS A 137 17.82 -15.78 14.71
C LYS A 137 16.55 -14.95 14.80
N THR A 138 16.56 -13.80 15.45
CA THR A 138 15.38 -12.98 15.74
C THR A 138 15.41 -11.59 15.11
N ILE A 139 16.55 -11.18 14.57
CA ILE A 139 16.67 -9.95 13.78
C ILE A 139 15.69 -10.06 12.59
N PRO A 140 14.74 -9.12 12.45
CA PRO A 140 13.88 -9.11 11.28
C PRO A 140 14.69 -8.94 10.00
N VAL A 141 14.29 -9.65 8.94
CA VAL A 141 14.91 -9.54 7.62
C VAL A 141 13.92 -8.90 6.68
N PHE A 142 14.30 -7.79 6.14
CA PHE A 142 13.55 -7.09 5.09
C PHE A 142 13.94 -7.68 3.74
N TYR A 143 12.95 -8.07 2.96
CA TYR A 143 13.14 -8.57 1.61
C TYR A 143 12.60 -7.57 0.61
N PHE A 144 13.40 -7.23 -0.41
CA PHE A 144 12.95 -6.33 -1.45
C PHE A 144 13.61 -6.65 -2.79
N ASP A 145 12.83 -6.71 -3.84
CA ASP A 145 13.28 -7.16 -5.17
C ASP A 145 13.69 -6.02 -6.11
N TYR A 146 13.38 -4.76 -5.76
CA TYR A 146 13.62 -3.62 -6.63
C TYR A 146 15.07 -3.10 -6.57
N PHE A 147 15.67 -3.08 -5.38
CA PHE A 147 17.06 -2.66 -5.16
C PHE A 147 17.99 -3.87 -5.03
N PRO A 148 19.31 -3.68 -5.20
CA PRO A 148 20.28 -4.76 -5.02
C PRO A 148 20.41 -5.25 -3.57
N LEU A 149 19.58 -4.77 -2.66
CA LEU A 149 19.54 -5.16 -1.25
C LEU A 149 18.40 -6.14 -1.00
N TYR A 150 18.48 -7.32 -1.62
CA TYR A 150 17.43 -8.33 -1.59
C TYR A 150 17.11 -8.92 -0.22
N ARG A 151 18.04 -8.82 0.71
CA ARG A 151 17.90 -9.40 2.05
C ARG A 151 18.66 -8.54 3.06
N VAL A 152 17.94 -7.66 3.76
CA VAL A 152 18.54 -6.70 4.71
C VAL A 152 18.16 -7.07 6.14
N PRO A 153 19.13 -7.51 6.97
CA PRO A 153 18.90 -7.65 8.41
C PRO A 153 18.64 -6.27 9.05
N VAL A 154 17.54 -6.13 9.77
CA VAL A 154 17.17 -4.88 10.46
C VAL A 154 17.81 -4.88 11.84
N LYS A 155 19.01 -4.32 11.96
CA LYS A 155 19.80 -4.30 13.21
C LYS A 155 19.47 -3.15 14.16
N ALA A 156 18.67 -2.18 13.70
CA ALA A 156 18.25 -1.00 14.49
C ALA A 156 16.74 -0.76 14.43
N PRO A 157 15.90 -1.73 14.83
CA PRO A 157 14.45 -1.50 14.91
C PRO A 157 14.13 -0.62 16.10
N LEU A 158 13.25 0.37 15.88
CA LEU A 158 12.77 1.28 16.91
C LEU A 158 11.31 1.00 17.22
N LEU A 159 10.94 1.10 18.48
CA LEU A 159 9.56 1.15 18.94
C LEU A 159 9.05 2.58 18.81
N GLY A 160 8.02 2.81 18.02
CA GLY A 160 7.41 4.13 17.80
C GLY A 160 5.97 4.19 18.29
N ASN A 161 5.54 5.35 18.77
CA ASN A 161 4.13 5.55 19.08
C ASN A 161 3.31 5.66 17.79
N ARG A 162 2.14 5.01 17.76
CA ARG A 162 1.17 5.13 16.68
C ARG A 162 0.32 6.38 16.86
N GLY A 163 0.09 7.06 15.75
CA GLY A 163 -0.59 8.35 15.71
C GLY A 163 0.39 9.52 15.76
N TRP A 164 0.10 10.52 14.94
CA TRP A 164 0.83 11.77 14.93
C TRP A 164 0.48 12.61 16.16
N ILE A 165 1.49 13.27 16.70
CA ILE A 165 1.38 14.21 17.82
C ILE A 165 1.55 15.62 17.26
N THR A 166 0.56 16.47 17.45
CA THR A 166 0.62 17.88 17.05
C THR A 166 1.49 18.65 18.00
N VAL A 167 2.44 19.39 17.46
CA VAL A 167 3.42 20.21 18.17
C VAL A 167 3.54 21.60 17.54
N GLU A 168 4.16 22.51 18.25
CA GLU A 168 4.46 23.86 17.79
C GLU A 168 5.90 23.88 17.21
N PRO A 169 6.07 24.10 15.89
CA PRO A 169 7.40 24.17 15.28
C PRO A 169 8.27 25.26 15.94
N GLY A 170 9.53 24.92 16.20
CA GLY A 170 10.49 25.82 16.83
C GLY A 170 10.38 25.96 18.35
N ALA A 171 9.35 25.40 18.98
CA ALA A 171 9.27 25.35 20.45
C ALA A 171 10.11 24.19 21.00
N ASP A 172 10.57 24.33 22.25
CA ASP A 172 11.34 23.28 22.90
C ASP A 172 10.47 22.12 23.34
N TYR A 173 10.92 20.89 23.04
CA TYR A 173 10.35 19.63 23.49
C TYR A 173 11.44 18.70 24.01
N THR A 174 11.06 17.82 24.94
CA THR A 174 11.94 16.78 25.46
C THR A 174 11.28 15.41 25.36
N LEU A 175 11.94 14.49 24.68
CA LEU A 175 11.67 13.06 24.73
C LEU A 175 12.54 12.45 25.84
N SER A 176 11.95 11.68 26.74
CA SER A 176 12.70 10.91 27.71
C SER A 176 12.12 9.51 27.88
N ALA A 177 12.95 8.56 28.25
CA ALA A 177 12.54 7.19 28.54
C ALA A 177 13.50 6.54 29.55
N TYR A 178 12.97 5.65 30.36
CA TYR A 178 13.81 4.72 31.10
C TYR A 178 14.16 3.54 30.22
N MET A 179 15.45 3.28 30.10
CA MET A 179 15.96 2.17 29.29
C MET A 179 17.04 1.40 30.06
N LYS A 180 17.15 0.11 29.79
CA LYS A 180 18.28 -0.75 30.21
C LYS A 180 18.59 -1.75 29.12
N ALA A 181 19.80 -2.28 29.14
CA ALA A 181 20.22 -3.33 28.23
C ALA A 181 20.62 -4.60 29.00
N ASP A 182 20.84 -5.70 28.28
CA ASP A 182 21.42 -6.94 28.83
C ASP A 182 22.92 -6.86 29.06
N SER A 183 23.57 -5.84 28.53
CA SER A 183 25.01 -5.61 28.60
C SER A 183 25.35 -4.13 28.57
N GLU A 184 26.48 -3.76 29.16
CA GLU A 184 26.99 -2.40 29.19
C GLU A 184 27.38 -1.93 27.78
N ASP A 185 27.29 -0.61 27.53
CA ASP A 185 27.66 0.09 26.31
C ASP A 185 26.92 -0.36 25.03
N LEU A 186 25.78 -1.03 25.16
CA LEU A 186 24.90 -1.22 24.01
C LEU A 186 24.33 0.13 23.61
N VAL A 187 24.40 0.50 22.32
CA VAL A 187 23.87 1.76 21.83
C VAL A 187 22.35 1.66 21.70
N GLY A 188 21.66 2.60 22.31
CA GLY A 188 20.24 2.87 22.08
C GLY A 188 20.05 4.18 21.30
N ALA A 189 18.92 4.33 20.67
CA ALA A 189 18.54 5.54 19.97
C ALA A 189 17.22 6.10 20.48
N LEU A 190 17.17 7.44 20.66
CA LEU A 190 15.95 8.22 20.76
C LEU A 190 15.78 9.02 19.49
N SER A 191 14.63 8.93 18.83
CA SER A 191 14.37 9.57 17.55
C SER A 191 13.02 10.26 17.54
N ILE A 192 12.95 11.41 16.88
CA ILE A 192 11.72 12.11 16.56
C ILE A 192 11.54 12.07 15.05
N ARG A 193 10.46 11.48 14.60
CA ARG A 193 10.03 11.50 13.22
C ARG A 193 9.15 12.72 13.01
N GLN A 194 9.36 13.41 11.92
CA GLN A 194 8.68 14.65 11.59
C GLN A 194 7.99 14.52 10.23
N ALA A 195 6.74 14.97 10.13
CA ALA A 195 6.05 15.00 8.85
C ALA A 195 6.82 15.91 7.87
N PHE A 196 7.17 15.38 6.70
CA PHE A 196 7.85 16.11 5.61
C PHE A 196 9.26 16.67 5.93
N GLN A 197 9.81 16.34 7.09
CA GLN A 197 11.11 16.82 7.55
C GLN A 197 12.04 15.68 7.93
N ARG A 198 13.33 15.96 7.99
CA ARG A 198 14.30 14.98 8.47
C ARG A 198 14.02 14.59 9.91
N SER A 199 14.19 13.30 10.20
CA SER A 199 14.14 12.81 11.57
C SER A 199 15.27 13.41 12.40
N LEU A 200 14.97 13.72 13.66
CA LEU A 200 15.94 14.09 14.67
C LEU A 200 16.30 12.83 15.45
N ARG A 201 17.58 12.64 15.81
CA ARG A 201 18.06 11.43 16.47
C ARG A 201 19.20 11.73 17.44
N GLN A 202 19.15 11.07 18.59
CA GLN A 202 20.22 11.05 19.57
C GLN A 202 20.55 9.59 19.94
N GLU A 203 21.84 9.25 19.91
CA GLU A 203 22.36 7.97 20.37
C GLU A 203 22.76 8.08 21.85
N VAL A 204 22.55 6.99 22.59
CA VAL A 204 22.87 6.89 24.00
C VAL A 204 23.52 5.54 24.30
N LYS A 205 24.49 5.50 25.20
CA LYS A 205 25.07 4.26 25.72
C LYS A 205 24.22 3.75 26.87
N LEU A 206 23.65 2.57 26.68
CA LEU A 206 22.79 1.93 27.65
C LEU A 206 23.62 1.17 28.68
N THR A 207 23.06 1.04 29.89
CA THR A 207 23.64 0.27 30.98
C THR A 207 22.76 -0.92 31.35
N THR A 208 23.24 -1.83 32.15
CA THR A 208 22.48 -2.97 32.66
C THR A 208 21.46 -2.61 33.73
N LYS A 209 21.45 -1.36 34.19
CA LYS A 209 20.50 -0.82 35.16
C LYS A 209 19.51 0.14 34.49
N TRP A 210 18.31 0.22 35.01
CA TRP A 210 17.33 1.23 34.59
C TRP A 210 17.90 2.63 34.78
N GLN A 211 18.06 3.36 33.67
CA GLN A 211 18.49 4.76 33.64
C GLN A 211 17.56 5.56 32.74
N ARG A 212 17.30 6.82 33.11
CA ARG A 212 16.54 7.76 32.28
C ARG A 212 17.47 8.42 31.29
N TYR A 213 17.11 8.34 30.03
CA TYR A 213 17.76 9.05 28.92
C TYR A 213 16.84 10.13 28.40
N THR A 214 17.41 11.27 28.02
CA THR A 214 16.66 12.47 27.58
C THR A 214 17.21 12.97 26.27
N PHE A 215 16.31 13.49 25.44
CA PHE A 215 16.62 14.11 24.17
C PHE A 215 15.77 15.37 24.00
N SER A 216 16.37 16.54 24.16
CA SER A 216 15.72 17.84 23.96
C SER A 216 15.92 18.29 22.54
N PHE A 217 14.87 18.82 21.89
CA PHE A 217 14.86 19.18 20.48
C PHE A 217 13.81 20.26 20.18
N GLN A 218 13.94 20.86 18.98
CA GLN A 218 12.96 21.79 18.41
C GLN A 218 12.44 21.17 17.10
N PRO A 219 11.15 20.82 17.00
CA PRO A 219 10.58 20.28 15.76
C PRO A 219 10.51 21.34 14.67
N GLN A 220 10.73 20.93 13.42
CA GLN A 220 10.52 21.76 12.25
C GLN A 220 9.14 21.56 11.62
N ALA A 221 8.50 20.44 11.94
CA ALA A 221 7.13 20.11 11.52
C ALA A 221 6.14 20.31 12.68
N ASP A 222 4.88 20.49 12.32
CA ASP A 222 3.75 20.56 13.24
C ASP A 222 3.20 19.20 13.68
N GLN A 223 3.69 18.11 13.04
CA GLN A 223 3.32 16.73 13.34
C GLN A 223 4.58 15.89 13.53
N ILE A 224 4.65 15.21 14.68
CA ILE A 224 5.78 14.36 15.04
C ILE A 224 5.32 13.04 15.67
N PHE A 225 6.21 12.07 15.71
CA PHE A 225 6.09 10.92 16.63
C PHE A 225 7.46 10.50 17.17
N ALA A 226 7.46 9.91 18.35
CA ALA A 226 8.67 9.41 19.01
C ALA A 226 8.94 7.96 18.62
N ALA A 227 10.23 7.62 18.45
CA ALA A 227 10.68 6.26 18.25
C ALA A 227 11.99 6.01 18.99
N LEU A 228 12.12 4.85 19.66
CA LEU A 228 13.29 4.54 20.46
C LEU A 228 13.55 3.02 20.50
N GLY A 229 14.81 2.62 20.65
CA GLY A 229 15.16 1.20 20.65
C GLY A 229 16.67 0.93 20.56
N PRO A 230 17.07 -0.33 20.37
CA PRO A 230 18.47 -0.71 20.18
C PRO A 230 19.01 -0.28 18.81
N ASP A 231 20.31 -0.06 18.77
CA ASP A 231 21.09 0.04 17.54
C ASP A 231 22.29 -0.90 17.60
N LEU A 232 22.12 -2.10 17.09
CA LEU A 232 23.19 -3.11 17.04
C LEU A 232 24.27 -2.74 16.01
N GLU A 233 23.94 -1.98 14.99
CA GLU A 233 24.91 -1.54 13.98
C GLU A 233 25.88 -0.53 14.57
N ALA A 234 25.36 0.52 15.21
CA ALA A 234 26.18 1.48 15.96
C ALA A 234 26.95 0.83 17.12
N SER A 235 26.37 -0.17 17.75
CA SER A 235 27.03 -0.98 18.79
C SER A 235 28.11 -1.92 18.26
N LYS A 236 28.14 -2.18 16.93
CA LYS A 236 28.97 -3.22 16.29
C LYS A 236 28.76 -4.61 16.93
N ARG A 237 27.51 -4.97 17.20
CA ARG A 237 27.09 -6.22 17.83
C ARG A 237 26.14 -7.03 16.95
N GLU A 238 26.15 -8.35 17.15
CA GLU A 238 25.23 -9.26 16.44
C GLU A 238 23.99 -9.62 17.28
N ALA A 239 24.00 -9.30 18.57
CA ALA A 239 22.89 -9.54 19.48
C ALA A 239 22.83 -8.50 20.60
N GLY A 240 21.65 -8.34 21.18
CA GLY A 240 21.44 -7.48 22.34
C GLY A 240 19.96 -7.39 22.68
N THR A 241 19.67 -7.11 23.95
CA THR A 241 18.32 -6.93 24.45
C THR A 241 18.19 -5.58 25.12
N VAL A 242 17.15 -4.84 24.77
CA VAL A 242 16.81 -3.56 25.40
C VAL A 242 15.40 -3.64 25.99
N TRP A 243 15.24 -3.12 27.19
CA TRP A 243 13.95 -2.87 27.82
C TRP A 243 13.71 -1.36 27.89
N ILE A 244 12.47 -0.96 27.64
CA ILE A 244 12.02 0.42 27.55
C ILE A 244 10.79 0.57 28.45
N ASP A 245 10.75 1.65 29.22
CA ASP A 245 9.63 1.95 30.12
C ASP A 245 9.54 3.45 30.41
N GLY A 246 8.38 3.93 30.85
CA GLY A 246 8.19 5.30 31.24
C GLY A 246 8.57 6.32 30.17
N VAL A 247 8.10 6.12 28.95
CA VAL A 247 8.35 7.02 27.82
C VAL A 247 7.55 8.31 28.01
N GLN A 248 8.21 9.47 27.91
CA GLN A 248 7.57 10.76 28.07
C GLN A 248 8.03 11.73 26.98
N LEU A 249 7.08 12.30 26.27
CA LEU A 249 7.28 13.42 25.35
C LEU A 249 6.50 14.62 25.89
N GLU A 250 7.20 15.72 26.14
CA GLU A 250 6.59 16.90 26.75
C GLU A 250 7.14 18.20 26.17
N LYS A 251 6.38 19.29 26.29
CA LYS A 251 6.84 20.63 25.92
C LYS A 251 7.78 21.16 27.00
N GLY A 252 8.95 21.61 26.61
CA GLY A 252 9.99 22.17 27.49
C GLY A 252 11.37 21.60 27.15
N SER A 253 12.42 22.26 27.62
CA SER A 253 13.83 21.91 27.39
C SER A 253 14.39 20.89 28.37
N GLU A 254 13.66 20.57 29.43
CA GLU A 254 14.07 19.63 30.49
C GLU A 254 12.96 18.61 30.77
N ALA A 255 13.35 17.40 31.11
CA ALA A 255 12.43 16.33 31.44
C ALA A 255 11.90 16.48 32.91
N THR A 256 10.58 16.60 33.04
CA THR A 256 9.93 16.55 34.38
C THR A 256 9.86 15.11 34.91
N PRO A 257 9.58 14.85 36.19
CA PRO A 257 9.34 13.48 36.67
C PRO A 257 8.31 12.76 35.85
N TYR A 258 8.57 11.45 35.54
CA TYR A 258 7.68 10.66 34.74
C TYR A 258 6.26 10.63 35.25
N ARG A 259 5.31 10.84 34.35
CA ARG A 259 3.87 10.68 34.58
C ARG A 259 3.23 10.05 33.34
N PRO A 260 2.28 9.12 33.47
CA PRO A 260 1.44 8.70 32.35
C PRO A 260 0.67 9.90 31.80
N ARG A 261 0.20 9.80 30.56
CA ARG A 261 -0.55 10.88 29.90
C ARG A 261 -1.85 11.21 30.65
N THR A 262 -2.54 10.17 31.12
CA THR A 262 -3.81 10.26 31.84
C THR A 262 -3.77 9.38 33.09
N SER A 263 -4.60 9.65 34.07
CA SER A 263 -4.69 8.85 35.31
C SER A 263 -5.20 7.44 35.04
N VAL A 264 -6.04 7.27 34.04
CA VAL A 264 -6.49 5.97 33.51
C VAL A 264 -6.05 5.86 32.05
N GLU A 265 -5.47 4.73 31.67
CA GLU A 265 -5.07 4.43 30.30
C GLU A 265 -5.88 3.26 29.73
N VAL A 266 -6.06 3.21 28.41
CA VAL A 266 -6.85 2.20 27.73
C VAL A 266 -6.08 1.67 26.51
N GLY A 267 -6.02 0.34 26.40
CA GLY A 267 -5.53 -0.34 25.21
C GLY A 267 -6.56 -1.28 24.63
N LEU A 268 -6.48 -1.55 23.34
CA LEU A 268 -7.37 -2.44 22.60
C LEU A 268 -6.55 -3.45 21.83
N GLU A 269 -6.89 -4.75 21.96
CA GLU A 269 -6.17 -5.85 21.33
C GLU A 269 -7.13 -6.91 20.77
N THR A 270 -6.73 -7.55 19.68
CA THR A 270 -7.45 -8.70 19.10
C THR A 270 -6.69 -10.01 19.29
N GLY A 271 -5.43 -9.96 19.70
CA GLY A 271 -4.52 -11.10 19.69
C GLY A 271 -4.25 -11.66 18.28
N ARG A 272 -4.64 -10.93 17.21
CA ARG A 272 -4.54 -11.37 15.82
C ARG A 272 -3.81 -10.35 14.97
N LEU A 273 -2.71 -10.78 14.39
CA LEU A 273 -1.95 -9.93 13.46
C LEU A 273 -2.82 -9.59 12.23
N GLY A 274 -2.82 -8.32 11.84
CA GLY A 274 -3.60 -7.80 10.72
C GLY A 274 -5.09 -7.58 11.01
N ASN A 275 -5.61 -7.99 12.17
CA ASN A 275 -7.03 -7.83 12.54
C ASN A 275 -8.01 -8.34 11.45
N ILE A 276 -7.64 -9.39 10.71
CA ILE A 276 -8.47 -10.00 9.67
C ILE A 276 -9.07 -11.31 10.20
N PHE A 277 -10.40 -11.40 10.19
CA PHE A 277 -11.17 -12.50 10.75
C PHE A 277 -11.92 -13.25 9.66
N SER A 278 -12.09 -14.55 9.88
CA SER A 278 -12.91 -15.39 8.99
C SER A 278 -14.40 -15.15 9.24
N TYR A 279 -15.18 -15.13 8.17
CA TYR A 279 -16.63 -15.03 8.20
C TYR A 279 -17.28 -16.14 9.06
N GLY A 280 -18.38 -15.82 9.71
CA GLY A 280 -19.22 -16.73 10.47
C GLY A 280 -19.22 -16.49 11.98
N ASN A 281 -18.19 -15.89 12.54
CA ASN A 281 -18.12 -15.62 13.98
C ASN A 281 -17.86 -14.13 14.27
N GLU A 282 -18.38 -13.66 15.40
CA GLU A 282 -18.03 -12.32 15.89
C GLU A 282 -16.55 -12.30 16.32
N PRO A 283 -15.75 -11.31 15.87
CA PRO A 283 -14.37 -11.13 16.30
C PRO A 283 -14.24 -11.01 17.81
N LYS A 284 -13.27 -11.72 18.37
CA LYS A 284 -12.94 -11.58 19.80
C LYS A 284 -11.96 -10.42 19.97
N MET A 285 -12.31 -9.46 20.83
CA MET A 285 -11.52 -8.30 21.16
C MET A 285 -11.50 -8.10 22.66
N SER A 286 -10.44 -7.50 23.18
CA SER A 286 -10.32 -7.16 24.60
C SER A 286 -9.75 -5.76 24.78
N ALA A 287 -10.27 -5.03 25.74
CA ALA A 287 -9.69 -3.78 26.22
C ALA A 287 -8.97 -4.04 27.54
N THR A 288 -7.77 -3.50 27.67
CA THR A 288 -7.08 -3.40 28.96
C THR A 288 -7.19 -1.97 29.45
N VAL A 289 -7.69 -1.80 30.68
CA VAL A 289 -7.78 -0.51 31.34
C VAL A 289 -6.83 -0.52 32.51
N PHE A 290 -5.98 0.50 32.62
CA PHE A 290 -5.00 0.64 33.70
C PHE A 290 -5.25 1.93 34.46
N ASN A 291 -5.28 1.83 35.80
CA ASN A 291 -5.34 2.97 36.72
C ASN A 291 -3.96 3.22 37.30
N ALA A 292 -3.36 4.34 36.98
CA ALA A 292 -2.02 4.73 37.47
C ALA A 292 -2.03 5.36 38.88
N GLU A 293 -3.21 5.65 39.45
CA GLU A 293 -3.32 6.33 40.72
C GLU A 293 -3.37 5.39 41.94
N GLN A 294 -3.03 5.92 43.08
CA GLN A 294 -3.03 5.23 44.39
C GLN A 294 -4.44 5.04 44.97
N VAL A 295 -5.47 5.44 44.26
CA VAL A 295 -6.89 5.32 44.66
C VAL A 295 -7.65 4.56 43.57
N PRO A 296 -8.66 3.74 43.94
CA PRO A 296 -9.51 3.08 42.96
C PRO A 296 -10.23 4.09 42.06
N ARG A 297 -10.46 3.67 40.81
CA ARG A 297 -11.18 4.45 39.79
C ARG A 297 -12.26 3.59 39.15
N SER A 298 -13.32 4.25 38.68
CA SER A 298 -14.34 3.64 37.85
C SER A 298 -14.38 4.37 36.51
N ALA A 299 -14.59 3.63 35.44
CA ALA A 299 -14.78 4.17 34.10
C ALA A 299 -15.88 3.40 33.37
N THR A 300 -16.48 4.02 32.39
CA THR A 300 -17.38 3.34 31.43
C THR A 300 -16.69 3.30 30.06
N LEU A 301 -16.48 2.09 29.54
CA LEU A 301 -15.96 1.90 28.19
C LEU A 301 -17.11 2.00 27.19
N GLN A 302 -17.10 3.02 26.36
CA GLN A 302 -18.00 3.21 25.23
C GLN A 302 -17.35 2.59 23.98
N ALA A 303 -17.90 1.48 23.50
CA ALA A 303 -17.45 0.83 22.28
C ALA A 303 -18.44 1.13 21.14
N ARG A 304 -17.96 1.62 20.02
CA ARG A 304 -18.75 1.92 18.83
C ARG A 304 -18.10 1.32 17.60
N THR A 305 -18.83 0.51 16.86
CA THR A 305 -18.37 -0.06 15.59
C THR A 305 -19.00 0.70 14.42
N THR A 306 -18.16 1.16 13.50
CA THR A 306 -18.60 1.68 12.20
C THR A 306 -18.30 0.67 11.10
N ASN A 307 -19.11 0.67 10.03
CA ASN A 307 -18.99 -0.22 8.88
C ASN A 307 -18.18 0.45 7.74
N PHE A 308 -18.19 -0.19 6.57
CA PHE A 308 -17.54 0.27 5.34
C PHE A 308 -17.91 1.71 4.95
N ASP A 309 -19.15 2.11 5.17
CA ASP A 309 -19.69 3.45 4.87
C ASP A 309 -19.55 4.43 6.05
N ASP A 310 -18.73 4.07 7.05
CA ASP A 310 -18.53 4.83 8.28
C ASP A 310 -19.81 5.03 9.12
N ALA A 311 -20.89 4.30 8.78
CA ALA A 311 -22.13 4.30 9.54
C ALA A 311 -21.98 3.47 10.82
N VAL A 312 -22.55 3.96 11.93
CA VAL A 312 -22.57 3.24 13.20
C VAL A 312 -23.50 2.03 13.09
N VAL A 313 -22.96 0.83 13.36
CA VAL A 313 -23.69 -0.44 13.27
C VAL A 313 -23.81 -1.15 14.63
N TYR A 314 -23.04 -0.73 15.62
CA TYR A 314 -23.10 -1.26 16.97
C TYR A 314 -22.56 -0.27 17.98
N GLU A 315 -23.21 -0.21 19.13
CA GLU A 315 -22.74 0.54 20.30
C GLU A 315 -22.97 -0.27 21.57
N ALA A 316 -22.05 -0.17 22.51
CA ALA A 316 -22.14 -0.78 23.82
C ALA A 316 -21.38 0.05 24.86
N ALA A 317 -21.88 0.00 26.10
CA ALA A 317 -21.23 0.57 27.26
C ALA A 317 -20.91 -0.53 28.27
N VAL A 318 -19.67 -0.55 28.76
CA VAL A 318 -19.20 -1.55 29.73
C VAL A 318 -18.62 -0.81 30.94
N PRO A 319 -19.26 -0.86 32.12
CA PRO A 319 -18.70 -0.29 33.34
C PRO A 319 -17.52 -1.13 33.82
N VAL A 320 -16.46 -0.46 34.30
CA VAL A 320 -15.23 -1.07 34.79
C VAL A 320 -14.78 -0.40 36.07
N ASP A 321 -14.58 -1.17 37.13
CA ASP A 321 -13.95 -0.73 38.36
C ASP A 321 -12.49 -1.20 38.38
N ILE A 322 -11.57 -0.29 38.62
CA ILE A 322 -10.12 -0.53 38.55
C ILE A 322 -9.51 -0.17 39.90
N GLY A 323 -8.91 -1.13 40.59
CA GLY A 323 -8.19 -0.89 41.85
C GLY A 323 -7.04 0.10 41.70
N ALA A 324 -6.50 0.56 42.82
CA ALA A 324 -5.34 1.43 42.83
C ALA A 324 -4.11 0.75 42.19
N VAL A 325 -3.46 1.39 41.24
CA VAL A 325 -2.30 0.89 40.50
C VAL A 325 -2.54 -0.53 39.94
N GLN A 326 -3.70 -0.73 39.36
CA GLN A 326 -4.11 -2.03 38.80
C GLN A 326 -4.57 -1.94 37.34
N LYS A 327 -4.54 -3.06 36.64
CA LYS A 327 -5.11 -3.20 35.30
C LYS A 327 -6.18 -4.29 35.29
N VAL A 328 -7.19 -4.07 34.46
CA VAL A 328 -8.30 -4.99 34.26
C VAL A 328 -8.46 -5.22 32.76
N SER A 329 -8.58 -6.49 32.32
CA SER A 329 -8.90 -6.82 30.94
C SER A 329 -10.39 -7.14 30.81
N VAL A 330 -11.05 -6.52 29.85
CA VAL A 330 -12.50 -6.59 29.63
C VAL A 330 -12.76 -7.04 28.20
N PRO A 331 -13.60 -8.08 27.97
CA PRO A 331 -14.01 -8.44 26.63
C PRO A 331 -14.86 -7.34 26.00
N ILE A 332 -14.50 -6.93 24.78
CA ILE A 332 -15.24 -5.93 24.01
C ILE A 332 -15.93 -6.62 22.84
N ARG A 333 -17.23 -6.42 22.76
CA ARG A 333 -18.03 -6.85 21.61
C ARG A 333 -17.98 -5.80 20.52
N CYS A 334 -17.83 -6.24 19.27
CA CYS A 334 -17.94 -5.39 18.09
C CYS A 334 -19.30 -5.46 17.39
N GLY A 335 -20.15 -6.41 17.79
CA GLY A 335 -21.55 -6.54 17.37
C GLY A 335 -21.76 -6.94 15.90
N VAL A 336 -20.71 -7.32 15.17
CA VAL A 336 -20.78 -7.64 13.75
C VAL A 336 -20.26 -9.03 13.44
N ARG A 337 -20.84 -9.67 12.41
CA ARG A 337 -20.49 -11.01 11.93
C ARG A 337 -20.48 -11.11 10.40
N GLN A 338 -21.03 -10.12 9.73
CA GLN A 338 -21.08 -10.06 8.26
C GLN A 338 -19.70 -9.75 7.70
N LYS A 339 -19.43 -10.17 6.48
CA LYS A 339 -18.22 -9.79 5.74
C LYS A 339 -18.19 -8.28 5.60
N GLY A 340 -17.02 -7.69 5.78
CA GLY A 340 -16.90 -6.25 5.68
C GLY A 340 -15.66 -5.67 6.33
N PHE A 341 -15.44 -4.41 6.04
CA PHE A 341 -14.49 -3.55 6.72
C PHE A 341 -15.19 -2.82 7.86
N TYR A 342 -14.50 -2.72 8.99
CA TYR A 342 -15.03 -2.10 10.20
C TYR A 342 -13.95 -1.31 10.94
N ARG A 343 -14.38 -0.27 11.69
CA ARG A 343 -13.57 0.39 12.72
C ARG A 343 -14.23 0.25 14.07
N LEU A 344 -13.46 -0.18 15.07
CA LEU A 344 -13.87 -0.15 16.47
C LEU A 344 -13.29 1.08 17.12
N HIS A 345 -14.17 1.97 17.57
CA HIS A 345 -13.85 3.16 18.35
C HIS A 345 -14.08 2.82 19.82
N LEU A 346 -13.07 3.10 20.65
CA LEU A 346 -13.15 2.89 22.09
C LEU A 346 -12.88 4.20 22.82
N ARG A 347 -13.76 4.54 23.74
CA ARG A 347 -13.66 5.71 24.61
C ARG A 347 -13.90 5.27 26.06
N ALA A 348 -13.05 5.69 26.97
CA ALA A 348 -13.28 5.50 28.41
C ALA A 348 -13.75 6.83 29.02
N GLU A 349 -14.86 6.79 29.73
CA GLU A 349 -15.45 7.92 30.45
C GLU A 349 -15.39 7.68 31.96
N GLY A 350 -14.77 8.58 32.67
CA GLY A 350 -14.62 8.57 34.12
C GLY A 350 -14.29 9.98 34.62
N ALA A 351 -13.31 10.09 35.51
CA ALA A 351 -12.80 11.39 35.94
C ALA A 351 -12.20 12.20 34.76
N GLU A 352 -11.69 11.48 33.76
CA GLU A 352 -11.17 12.02 32.49
C GLU A 352 -11.85 11.28 31.33
N VAL A 353 -11.81 11.88 30.16
CA VAL A 353 -12.26 11.22 28.91
C VAL A 353 -11.03 10.82 28.10
N ILE A 354 -10.91 9.53 27.84
CA ILE A 354 -9.79 8.97 27.11
C ILE A 354 -10.32 8.36 25.82
N VAL A 355 -9.78 8.80 24.69
CA VAL A 355 -10.12 8.28 23.35
C VAL A 355 -8.96 7.41 22.87
N HIS A 356 -9.24 6.13 22.62
CA HIS A 356 -8.30 5.23 21.98
C HIS A 356 -8.33 5.45 20.48
N GLN A 357 -7.18 5.33 19.81
CA GLN A 357 -7.10 5.36 18.35
C GLN A 357 -8.01 4.26 17.75
N PRO A 358 -8.84 4.55 16.75
CA PRO A 358 -9.72 3.56 16.14
C PRO A 358 -8.94 2.35 15.63
N MET A 359 -9.45 1.15 15.92
CA MET A 359 -8.88 -0.10 15.41
C MET A 359 -9.61 -0.51 14.13
N ARG A 360 -8.89 -0.63 13.04
CA ARG A 360 -9.39 -1.21 11.80
C ARG A 360 -9.41 -2.74 11.89
N PHE A 361 -10.46 -3.38 11.41
CA PHE A 361 -10.53 -4.82 11.26
C PHE A 361 -11.42 -5.21 10.08
N ALA A 362 -11.23 -6.43 9.59
CA ALA A 362 -12.02 -6.98 8.50
C ALA A 362 -12.56 -8.37 8.85
N ILE A 363 -13.74 -8.68 8.34
CA ILE A 363 -14.31 -10.02 8.31
C ILE A 363 -14.42 -10.42 6.85
N ILE A 364 -13.75 -11.51 6.44
CA ILE A 364 -13.70 -11.94 5.05
C ILE A 364 -14.01 -13.45 4.90
N GLU A 365 -14.41 -13.83 3.71
CA GLU A 365 -14.32 -15.21 3.26
C GLU A 365 -12.91 -15.44 2.72
N ALA A 366 -12.12 -16.25 3.42
CA ALA A 366 -10.75 -16.50 3.03
C ALA A 366 -10.67 -17.21 1.68
N TYR A 367 -9.81 -16.73 0.79
CA TYR A 367 -9.56 -17.37 -0.50
C TYR A 367 -8.76 -18.66 -0.31
N THR A 368 -9.23 -19.75 -0.91
CA THR A 368 -8.65 -21.10 -0.70
C THR A 368 -8.18 -21.79 -1.98
N LYS A 369 -8.38 -21.16 -3.15
CA LYS A 369 -7.97 -21.76 -4.42
C LYS A 369 -6.47 -21.59 -4.67
N PRO A 370 -5.81 -22.50 -5.41
CA PRO A 370 -4.37 -22.44 -5.65
C PRO A 370 -3.95 -21.38 -6.68
N ASP A 371 -4.90 -20.83 -7.43
CA ASP A 371 -4.69 -19.79 -8.43
C ASP A 371 -5.78 -18.73 -8.35
N SER A 372 -5.47 -17.50 -8.74
CA SER A 372 -6.40 -16.40 -8.85
C SER A 372 -6.12 -15.55 -10.08
N LEU A 373 -7.02 -14.61 -10.34
CA LEU A 373 -6.83 -13.60 -11.40
C LEU A 373 -5.91 -12.45 -10.94
N PHE A 374 -5.56 -12.38 -9.65
CA PHE A 374 -4.98 -11.20 -9.03
C PHE A 374 -3.61 -11.46 -8.41
N GLY A 375 -2.80 -10.42 -8.41
CA GLY A 375 -1.45 -10.43 -7.87
C GLY A 375 -0.93 -9.05 -7.50
N MET A 376 0.35 -9.00 -7.15
CA MET A 376 1.07 -7.78 -6.77
C MET A 376 2.38 -7.64 -7.54
N ASN A 377 2.71 -6.44 -7.95
CA ASN A 377 4.06 -6.08 -8.38
C ASN A 377 4.89 -5.83 -7.11
N HIS A 378 6.00 -6.49 -6.98
CA HIS A 378 6.81 -6.66 -5.76
C HIS A 378 6.14 -7.53 -4.69
N ALA A 379 6.80 -8.60 -4.30
CA ALA A 379 6.34 -9.42 -3.19
C ALA A 379 6.51 -8.66 -1.87
N TYR A 380 5.49 -8.73 -1.01
CA TYR A 380 5.56 -8.07 0.30
C TYR A 380 6.83 -8.44 1.06
N PRO A 381 7.49 -7.47 1.70
CA PRO A 381 8.79 -7.69 2.33
C PRO A 381 8.75 -8.60 3.56
N TRP A 382 7.57 -8.77 4.17
CA TRP A 382 7.38 -9.53 5.38
C TRP A 382 6.54 -10.79 5.16
N PRO A 383 6.93 -11.94 5.73
CA PRO A 383 6.23 -13.22 5.53
C PRO A 383 4.73 -13.16 5.83
N HIS A 384 4.32 -12.53 6.92
CA HIS A 384 2.91 -12.44 7.31
C HIS A 384 2.04 -11.68 6.30
N LEU A 385 2.60 -10.69 5.59
CA LEU A 385 1.86 -9.97 4.55
C LEU A 385 1.62 -10.84 3.31
N LEU A 386 2.54 -11.76 2.99
CA LEU A 386 2.31 -12.78 1.96
C LEU A 386 1.19 -13.74 2.37
N ASP A 387 1.16 -14.15 3.64
CA ASP A 387 0.11 -15.03 4.15
C ASP A 387 -1.26 -14.33 4.18
N LEU A 388 -1.30 -13.04 4.55
CA LEU A 388 -2.53 -12.23 4.49
C LEU A 388 -2.98 -11.97 3.05
N SER A 389 -2.06 -11.70 2.13
CA SER A 389 -2.38 -11.46 0.72
C SER A 389 -3.01 -12.69 0.07
N LYS A 390 -2.54 -13.89 0.41
CA LYS A 390 -3.14 -15.16 -0.03
C LYS A 390 -4.60 -15.28 0.40
N GLN A 391 -4.94 -14.86 1.63
CA GLN A 391 -6.30 -14.94 2.16
C GLN A 391 -7.31 -14.06 1.39
N ILE A 392 -6.85 -13.04 0.68
CA ILE A 392 -7.68 -12.18 -0.17
C ILE A 392 -7.57 -12.49 -1.67
N GLY A 393 -6.89 -13.58 -2.01
CA GLY A 393 -6.76 -14.06 -3.39
C GLY A 393 -5.72 -13.33 -4.23
N LEU A 394 -4.69 -12.74 -3.62
CA LEU A 394 -3.50 -12.27 -4.34
C LEU A 394 -2.50 -13.42 -4.42
N CYS A 395 -2.56 -14.19 -5.52
CA CYS A 395 -1.76 -15.40 -5.65
C CYS A 395 -0.52 -15.24 -6.54
N TRP A 396 -0.41 -14.15 -7.28
CA TRP A 396 0.69 -13.87 -8.18
C TRP A 396 1.56 -12.72 -7.69
N PHE A 397 2.88 -12.85 -7.88
CA PHE A 397 3.83 -11.78 -7.56
C PHE A 397 4.77 -11.57 -8.73
N ARG A 398 4.82 -10.33 -9.22
CA ARG A 398 5.74 -9.89 -10.27
C ARG A 398 7.06 -9.53 -9.63
N ASP A 399 8.10 -10.28 -9.91
CA ASP A 399 9.39 -10.22 -9.23
C ASP A 399 10.44 -9.47 -10.07
N TRP A 400 11.10 -8.49 -9.46
CA TRP A 400 12.13 -7.65 -10.07
C TRP A 400 13.56 -8.08 -9.76
N SER A 401 13.76 -9.17 -9.02
CA SER A 401 15.09 -9.57 -8.57
C SER A 401 16.00 -10.12 -9.67
N LEU A 402 15.43 -10.45 -10.82
CA LEU A 402 16.12 -11.09 -11.94
C LEU A 402 16.82 -10.11 -12.89
N LYS A 403 17.32 -8.98 -12.38
CA LYS A 403 18.06 -8.01 -13.19
C LYS A 403 19.34 -8.62 -13.73
N TRP A 404 19.63 -8.43 -15.00
CA TRP A 404 20.87 -8.96 -15.60
C TRP A 404 22.11 -8.55 -14.82
N HIS A 405 22.17 -7.27 -14.38
CA HIS A 405 23.29 -6.79 -13.59
C HIS A 405 23.47 -7.54 -12.26
N ASP A 406 22.38 -7.98 -11.64
CA ASP A 406 22.42 -8.64 -10.34
C ASP A 406 22.75 -10.14 -10.47
N VAL A 407 22.27 -10.79 -11.54
CA VAL A 407 22.54 -12.24 -11.76
C VAL A 407 23.83 -12.50 -12.52
N GLU A 408 24.40 -11.53 -13.24
CA GLU A 408 25.68 -11.64 -13.96
C GLU A 408 26.46 -10.33 -13.85
N GLN A 409 27.07 -10.11 -12.67
CA GLN A 409 27.87 -8.91 -12.41
C GLN A 409 29.15 -8.84 -13.23
N GLU A 410 29.74 -10.03 -13.50
CA GLU A 410 30.89 -10.22 -14.36
C GLU A 410 30.51 -11.19 -15.48
N GLN A 411 30.91 -10.89 -16.69
CA GLN A 411 30.64 -11.68 -17.88
C GLN A 411 30.92 -13.18 -17.69
N GLY A 412 29.94 -14.03 -17.92
CA GLY A 412 30.02 -15.48 -17.81
C GLY A 412 29.90 -16.05 -16.39
N LYS A 413 29.77 -15.18 -15.37
CA LYS A 413 29.61 -15.60 -13.97
C LYS A 413 28.18 -15.35 -13.48
N PHE A 414 27.35 -16.39 -13.56
CA PHE A 414 25.94 -16.33 -13.13
C PHE A 414 25.80 -16.69 -11.64
N GLU A 415 25.09 -15.86 -10.88
CA GLU A 415 24.83 -16.02 -9.46
C GLU A 415 23.35 -15.73 -9.16
N PHE A 416 22.62 -16.72 -8.69
CA PHE A 416 21.16 -16.62 -8.44
C PHE A 416 20.80 -16.63 -6.95
N THR A 417 21.77 -16.67 -6.04
CA THR A 417 21.51 -16.75 -4.60
C THR A 417 20.60 -15.65 -4.09
N GLN A 418 20.78 -14.41 -4.55
CA GLN A 418 19.95 -13.28 -4.11
C GLN A 418 18.52 -13.35 -4.67
N PRO A 419 18.30 -13.52 -5.98
CA PRO A 419 16.95 -13.76 -6.52
C PRO A 419 16.26 -14.97 -5.91
N ASP A 420 16.99 -16.07 -5.64
CA ASP A 420 16.44 -17.26 -5.01
C ASP A 420 15.82 -16.95 -3.61
N TYR A 421 16.41 -16.05 -2.84
CA TYR A 421 15.80 -15.61 -1.57
C TYR A 421 14.45 -14.96 -1.77
N GLN A 422 14.28 -14.14 -2.82
CA GLN A 422 13.02 -13.47 -3.12
C GLN A 422 11.99 -14.46 -3.64
N ILE A 423 12.35 -15.23 -4.62
CA ILE A 423 11.43 -16.12 -5.35
C ILE A 423 10.98 -17.28 -4.46
N ASN A 424 11.91 -17.98 -3.80
CA ASN A 424 11.60 -19.17 -3.02
C ASN A 424 10.65 -18.86 -1.85
N ARG A 425 10.83 -17.73 -1.14
CA ARG A 425 9.92 -17.37 -0.03
C ARG A 425 8.46 -17.16 -0.46
N VAL A 426 8.23 -16.81 -1.73
CA VAL A 426 6.90 -16.69 -2.34
C VAL A 426 6.38 -18.08 -2.70
N LEU A 427 7.18 -18.87 -3.42
CA LEU A 427 6.82 -20.22 -3.87
C LEU A 427 6.57 -21.20 -2.70
N GLU A 428 7.34 -21.12 -1.62
CA GLU A 428 7.18 -21.94 -0.41
C GLU A 428 5.80 -21.76 0.26
N ARG A 429 5.12 -20.63 0.00
CA ARG A 429 3.75 -20.38 0.45
C ARG A 429 2.67 -20.88 -0.51
N GLY A 430 3.08 -21.57 -1.59
CA GLY A 430 2.18 -21.99 -2.65
C GLY A 430 1.61 -20.81 -3.44
N LEU A 431 2.32 -19.69 -3.46
CA LEU A 431 2.06 -18.53 -4.31
C LEU A 431 2.85 -18.65 -5.60
N LYS A 432 2.51 -17.86 -6.60
CA LYS A 432 3.10 -17.91 -7.94
C LYS A 432 3.94 -16.67 -8.22
N VAL A 433 4.95 -16.82 -9.06
CA VAL A 433 5.84 -15.74 -9.45
C VAL A 433 5.78 -15.52 -10.96
N LEU A 434 5.61 -14.27 -11.37
CA LEU A 434 5.90 -13.77 -12.71
C LEU A 434 7.33 -13.22 -12.70
N GLY A 435 8.23 -13.88 -13.40
CA GLY A 435 9.63 -13.48 -13.50
C GLY A 435 9.79 -12.30 -14.46
N LEU A 436 10.17 -11.13 -13.95
CA LEU A 436 10.46 -9.95 -14.76
C LEU A 436 11.97 -9.85 -15.04
N LEU A 437 12.33 -9.70 -16.29
CA LEU A 437 13.68 -9.32 -16.74
C LEU A 437 13.68 -7.82 -17.07
N PRO A 438 13.88 -6.92 -16.06
CA PRO A 438 13.40 -5.55 -16.16
C PRO A 438 14.25 -4.60 -17.01
N PHE A 439 15.53 -4.92 -17.25
CA PHE A 439 16.49 -4.07 -17.95
C PHE A 439 17.16 -4.78 -19.13
N PRO A 440 17.47 -4.04 -20.21
CA PRO A 440 18.07 -4.63 -21.43
C PRO A 440 19.54 -4.99 -21.30
N SER A 441 20.26 -4.44 -20.32
CA SER A 441 21.69 -4.66 -20.15
C SER A 441 22.16 -4.69 -18.69
N SER A 442 23.39 -5.08 -18.49
CA SER A 442 24.15 -4.90 -17.24
C SER A 442 25.14 -3.74 -17.39
N ASN A 443 25.88 -3.42 -16.34
CA ASN A 443 26.91 -2.38 -16.43
C ASN A 443 28.02 -2.71 -17.43
N TRP A 444 28.44 -3.95 -17.51
CA TRP A 444 29.52 -4.38 -18.40
C TRP A 444 29.06 -4.58 -19.84
N SER A 445 27.81 -4.98 -20.06
CA SER A 445 27.26 -5.27 -21.41
C SER A 445 26.60 -4.05 -22.09
N SER A 446 26.31 -2.98 -21.33
CA SER A 446 25.61 -1.80 -21.84
C SER A 446 26.37 -1.06 -22.93
N SER A 447 25.65 -0.64 -23.98
CA SER A 447 26.16 0.24 -25.03
C SER A 447 26.30 1.70 -24.62
N ALA A 448 25.87 2.09 -23.40
CA ALA A 448 26.00 3.43 -22.89
C ALA A 448 27.47 3.91 -22.89
N GLY A 449 27.71 5.15 -23.33
CA GLY A 449 29.05 5.76 -23.31
C GLY A 449 29.58 5.94 -21.88
N ALA A 450 30.88 6.25 -21.79
CA ALA A 450 31.54 6.42 -20.49
C ALA A 450 31.06 7.67 -19.72
N GLU A 451 30.41 8.60 -20.40
CA GLU A 451 29.82 9.81 -19.83
C GLU A 451 28.53 9.53 -19.02
N VAL A 452 27.87 8.40 -19.26
CA VAL A 452 26.69 7.99 -18.51
C VAL A 452 27.13 7.48 -17.14
N LYS A 453 27.02 8.36 -16.14
CA LYS A 453 27.51 8.10 -14.78
C LYS A 453 26.48 7.31 -13.96
N THR A 454 27.02 6.58 -12.98
CA THR A 454 26.21 6.02 -11.88
C THR A 454 25.67 7.16 -11.02
N THR A 455 24.40 7.10 -10.63
CA THR A 455 23.86 8.00 -9.62
C THR A 455 24.21 7.47 -8.24
N GLU A 456 24.55 8.35 -7.28
CA GLU A 456 24.89 7.98 -5.90
C GLU A 456 23.75 7.24 -5.17
N ARG A 457 22.53 7.39 -5.65
CA ARG A 457 21.33 6.77 -5.03
C ARG A 457 21.28 5.26 -5.20
N TYR A 458 21.93 4.71 -6.23
CA TYR A 458 21.96 3.28 -6.52
C TYR A 458 23.40 2.84 -6.77
N PRO A 459 23.86 1.70 -6.23
CA PRO A 459 25.21 1.16 -6.50
C PRO A 459 25.47 0.93 -7.98
N VAL A 460 24.39 0.80 -8.77
CA VAL A 460 24.40 0.63 -10.21
C VAL A 460 23.65 1.79 -10.84
N SER A 461 24.20 2.44 -11.84
CA SER A 461 23.47 3.42 -12.61
C SER A 461 22.32 2.75 -13.36
N ARG A 462 21.10 3.00 -12.91
CA ARG A 462 19.89 2.61 -13.63
C ARG A 462 19.89 3.19 -15.05
N GLU A 463 20.41 4.39 -15.23
CA GLU A 463 20.50 5.00 -16.55
C GLU A 463 21.36 4.18 -17.50
N ARG A 464 22.52 3.68 -17.03
CA ARG A 464 23.43 2.90 -17.85
C ARG A 464 22.84 1.55 -18.30
N ILE A 465 22.18 0.84 -17.41
CA ILE A 465 21.57 -0.47 -17.72
C ILE A 465 20.27 -0.37 -18.53
N ALA A 466 19.76 0.84 -18.75
CA ALA A 466 18.60 1.09 -19.61
C ALA A 466 18.90 1.09 -21.11
N TYR A 467 20.19 1.11 -21.50
CA TYR A 467 20.63 1.10 -22.89
C TYR A 467 20.68 -0.32 -23.45
N MET A 468 20.59 -0.45 -24.78
CA MET A 468 20.78 -1.73 -25.47
C MET A 468 22.09 -2.41 -25.05
N PRO A 469 22.17 -3.74 -25.05
CA PRO A 469 23.43 -4.45 -24.90
C PRO A 469 24.32 -4.19 -26.13
N ARG A 470 25.64 -4.29 -25.96
CA ARG A 470 26.60 -4.23 -27.07
C ARG A 470 26.52 -5.45 -27.96
N ASP A 471 26.22 -6.59 -27.37
CA ASP A 471 26.01 -7.86 -28.07
C ASP A 471 24.67 -8.50 -27.65
N MET A 472 23.81 -8.68 -28.62
CA MET A 472 22.49 -9.31 -28.44
C MET A 472 22.58 -10.79 -28.06
N ASN A 473 23.66 -11.48 -28.42
CA ASN A 473 23.86 -12.88 -28.03
C ASN A 473 24.16 -13.03 -26.55
N GLU A 474 24.82 -12.04 -25.95
CA GLU A 474 25.02 -12.01 -24.48
C GLU A 474 23.71 -11.80 -23.74
N PHE A 475 22.84 -10.92 -24.26
CA PHE A 475 21.48 -10.76 -23.72
C PHE A 475 20.67 -12.05 -23.83
N ALA A 476 20.69 -12.70 -25.00
CA ALA A 476 20.02 -13.98 -25.21
C ALA A 476 20.56 -15.07 -24.27
N THR A 477 21.87 -15.08 -24.02
CA THR A 477 22.53 -15.99 -23.07
C THR A 477 22.06 -15.75 -21.64
N TYR A 478 21.99 -14.50 -21.20
CA TYR A 478 21.44 -14.14 -19.89
C TYR A 478 19.99 -14.62 -19.73
N VAL A 479 19.12 -14.33 -20.71
CA VAL A 479 17.73 -14.79 -20.70
C VAL A 479 17.65 -16.32 -20.62
N HIS A 480 18.38 -17.02 -21.51
CA HIS A 480 18.41 -18.48 -21.55
C HIS A 480 18.86 -19.08 -20.21
N LYS A 481 19.96 -18.59 -19.62
CA LYS A 481 20.50 -19.09 -18.35
C LYS A 481 19.55 -18.84 -17.18
N THR A 482 18.90 -17.68 -17.16
CA THR A 482 17.92 -17.33 -16.12
C THR A 482 16.69 -18.25 -16.22
N VAL A 483 16.12 -18.40 -17.40
CA VAL A 483 14.97 -19.30 -17.60
C VAL A 483 15.34 -20.75 -17.28
N GLN A 484 16.50 -21.23 -17.73
CA GLN A 484 16.98 -22.58 -17.44
C GLN A 484 17.12 -22.83 -15.93
N HIS A 485 17.59 -21.84 -15.14
CA HIS A 485 17.72 -21.96 -13.69
C HIS A 485 16.35 -22.11 -13.00
N TYR A 486 15.32 -21.46 -13.50
CA TYR A 486 13.99 -21.43 -12.89
C TYR A 486 12.94 -22.31 -13.58
N ARG A 487 13.24 -23.04 -14.66
CA ARG A 487 12.28 -23.75 -15.50
C ARG A 487 11.32 -24.69 -14.75
N ASP A 488 11.76 -25.28 -13.63
CA ASP A 488 10.94 -26.18 -12.80
C ASP A 488 10.04 -25.41 -11.79
N ARG A 489 10.19 -24.09 -11.70
CA ARG A 489 9.55 -23.23 -10.70
C ARG A 489 8.74 -22.08 -11.29
N LEU A 490 9.21 -21.46 -12.35
CA LEU A 490 8.60 -20.34 -13.05
C LEU A 490 8.29 -20.71 -14.50
N GLN A 491 7.09 -20.33 -14.96
CA GLN A 491 6.63 -20.63 -16.31
C GLN A 491 6.23 -19.38 -17.11
N VAL A 492 6.32 -18.18 -16.51
CA VAL A 492 5.88 -16.94 -17.15
C VAL A 492 6.95 -15.87 -16.95
N TRP A 493 7.35 -15.25 -18.05
CA TRP A 493 8.48 -14.32 -18.14
C TRP A 493 8.07 -13.02 -18.80
N GLU A 494 8.26 -11.90 -18.15
CA GLU A 494 8.02 -10.59 -18.71
C GLU A 494 9.34 -9.91 -19.11
N ILE A 495 9.37 -9.37 -20.34
CA ILE A 495 10.58 -8.82 -20.93
C ILE A 495 10.54 -7.30 -20.93
N LEU A 496 11.40 -6.71 -20.16
CA LEU A 496 11.58 -5.30 -19.82
C LEU A 496 10.39 -4.68 -19.08
N ASN A 497 10.71 -3.71 -18.23
CA ASN A 497 9.73 -2.87 -17.58
C ASN A 497 9.57 -1.57 -18.36
N GLU A 498 8.35 -1.27 -18.80
CA GLU A 498 7.97 0.00 -19.40
C GLU A 498 8.98 0.57 -20.40
N PRO A 499 9.34 -0.20 -21.44
CA PRO A 499 10.32 0.24 -22.42
C PRO A 499 9.82 1.46 -23.20
N ILE A 500 10.75 2.25 -23.76
CA ILE A 500 10.55 3.37 -24.66
C ILE A 500 10.06 4.66 -24.01
N TYR A 501 8.98 4.64 -23.22
CA TYR A 501 8.38 5.87 -22.70
C TYR A 501 8.84 6.27 -21.28
N THR A 502 9.49 5.36 -20.57
CA THR A 502 10.10 5.64 -19.26
C THR A 502 11.63 5.67 -19.34
N SER A 503 12.27 5.93 -18.20
CA SER A 503 13.72 5.84 -18.07
C SER A 503 14.23 4.43 -17.72
N TYR A 504 13.33 3.42 -17.62
CA TYR A 504 13.72 2.07 -17.23
C TYR A 504 14.45 1.30 -18.32
N ALA A 505 13.92 1.33 -19.52
CA ALA A 505 14.46 0.53 -20.61
C ALA A 505 14.30 1.22 -21.97
N LEU A 506 15.39 1.32 -22.70
CA LEU A 506 15.43 1.86 -24.06
C LEU A 506 14.71 3.22 -24.19
N PRO A 507 15.05 4.25 -23.41
CA PRO A 507 14.28 5.48 -23.37
C PRO A 507 14.29 6.22 -24.73
N ARG A 508 13.12 6.63 -25.22
CA ARG A 508 12.98 7.40 -26.47
C ARG A 508 13.82 8.69 -26.45
N GLY A 509 13.96 9.31 -25.29
CA GLY A 509 14.83 10.49 -25.10
C GLY A 509 16.32 10.25 -25.33
N LYS A 510 16.75 9.00 -25.44
CA LYS A 510 18.11 8.57 -25.78
C LYS A 510 18.22 8.03 -27.24
N GLY A 511 17.18 8.23 -28.04
CA GLY A 511 17.16 7.88 -29.46
C GLY A 511 16.57 6.50 -29.78
N TYR A 512 16.13 5.73 -28.78
CA TYR A 512 15.52 4.42 -29.00
C TYR A 512 14.07 4.52 -29.52
N ARG A 513 13.67 3.54 -30.28
CA ARG A 513 12.35 3.40 -30.88
C ARG A 513 11.74 2.03 -30.53
N VAL A 514 10.48 1.87 -30.84
CA VAL A 514 9.74 0.62 -30.57
C VAL A 514 10.36 -0.57 -31.31
N GLU A 515 10.89 -0.35 -32.50
CA GLU A 515 11.56 -1.38 -33.29
C GLU A 515 12.81 -1.95 -32.59
N ASP A 516 13.55 -1.11 -31.87
CA ASP A 516 14.72 -1.55 -31.07
C ASP A 516 14.28 -2.49 -29.94
N TYR A 517 13.16 -2.18 -29.28
CA TYR A 517 12.58 -3.08 -28.29
C TYR A 517 12.09 -4.37 -28.92
N VAL A 518 11.42 -4.35 -30.08
CA VAL A 518 10.93 -5.56 -30.76
C VAL A 518 12.10 -6.46 -31.17
N GLU A 519 13.24 -5.91 -31.57
CA GLU A 519 14.45 -6.69 -31.88
C GLU A 519 14.96 -7.41 -30.62
N LEU A 520 15.05 -6.71 -29.49
CA LEU A 520 15.48 -7.29 -28.20
C LEU A 520 14.47 -8.35 -27.74
N LEU A 521 13.17 -8.07 -27.84
CA LEU A 521 12.10 -8.99 -27.47
C LEU A 521 12.16 -10.28 -28.30
N ARG A 522 12.45 -10.19 -29.61
CA ARG A 522 12.66 -11.36 -30.48
C ARG A 522 13.80 -12.23 -29.96
N ALA A 523 14.92 -11.63 -29.56
CA ALA A 523 16.05 -12.37 -29.01
C ALA A 523 15.67 -13.06 -27.69
N ALA A 524 14.97 -12.34 -26.80
CA ALA A 524 14.45 -12.88 -25.55
C ALA A 524 13.47 -14.03 -25.78
N TYR A 525 12.47 -13.85 -26.64
CA TYR A 525 11.48 -14.89 -26.99
C TYR A 525 12.14 -16.19 -27.41
N ASN A 526 13.07 -16.11 -28.35
CA ASN A 526 13.79 -17.28 -28.84
C ASN A 526 14.63 -17.95 -27.73
N ALA A 527 15.28 -17.16 -26.87
CA ALA A 527 16.07 -17.66 -25.76
C ALA A 527 15.21 -18.34 -24.69
N VAL A 528 14.04 -17.77 -24.37
CA VAL A 528 13.06 -18.40 -23.45
C VAL A 528 12.59 -19.74 -24.04
N LYS A 529 12.12 -19.76 -25.28
CA LYS A 529 11.60 -20.98 -25.94
C LYS A 529 12.67 -22.05 -26.13
N GLN A 530 13.94 -21.66 -26.25
CA GLN A 530 15.07 -22.61 -26.31
C GLN A 530 15.37 -23.20 -24.91
N ALA A 531 15.25 -22.42 -23.84
CA ALA A 531 15.49 -22.88 -22.49
C ALA A 531 14.33 -23.72 -21.92
N ASP A 532 13.10 -23.31 -22.24
CA ASP A 532 11.86 -23.97 -21.87
C ASP A 532 10.76 -23.66 -22.88
N PRO A 533 10.42 -24.61 -23.78
CA PRO A 533 9.41 -24.41 -24.82
C PRO A 533 7.99 -24.11 -24.28
N ASP A 534 7.68 -24.60 -23.11
CA ASP A 534 6.35 -24.45 -22.47
C ASP A 534 6.19 -23.12 -21.72
N SER A 535 7.29 -22.44 -21.42
CA SER A 535 7.26 -21.12 -20.79
C SER A 535 6.59 -20.06 -21.66
N LEU A 536 5.80 -19.19 -21.03
CA LEU A 536 5.09 -18.08 -21.68
C LEU A 536 5.90 -16.79 -21.59
N VAL A 537 5.92 -16.05 -22.69
CA VAL A 537 6.58 -14.74 -22.79
C VAL A 537 5.54 -13.64 -22.79
N ILE A 538 5.65 -12.74 -21.81
CA ILE A 538 4.90 -11.50 -21.71
C ILE A 538 5.77 -10.38 -22.28
N GLY A 539 5.19 -9.55 -23.12
CA GLY A 539 5.85 -8.36 -23.66
C GLY A 539 4.84 -7.36 -24.20
N GLY A 540 5.35 -6.22 -24.56
CA GLY A 540 4.62 -5.05 -24.98
C GLY A 540 5.33 -3.81 -24.44
N ILE A 541 4.79 -2.63 -24.72
CA ILE A 541 5.36 -1.40 -24.18
C ILE A 541 5.01 -1.23 -22.69
N ALA A 542 4.17 -2.10 -22.15
CA ALA A 542 3.70 -2.00 -20.77
C ALA A 542 3.14 -0.60 -20.45
N GLY A 543 2.41 -0.02 -21.38
CA GLY A 543 1.74 1.26 -21.25
C GLY A 543 0.23 1.11 -21.33
N SER A 544 -0.48 2.24 -21.36
CA SER A 544 -1.91 2.26 -21.64
C SER A 544 -2.23 1.66 -23.02
N PRO A 545 -3.45 1.19 -23.27
CA PRO A 545 -3.85 0.63 -24.56
C PRO A 545 -4.01 1.71 -25.66
N THR A 546 -3.04 2.61 -25.78
CA THR A 546 -3.04 3.77 -26.68
C THR A 546 -1.78 3.82 -27.55
N THR A 547 -1.19 4.98 -27.73
CA THR A 547 -0.16 5.28 -28.75
C THR A 547 0.99 4.29 -28.81
N TYR A 548 1.69 4.06 -27.72
CA TYR A 548 2.88 3.18 -27.73
C TYR A 548 2.54 1.71 -27.94
N THR A 549 1.43 1.24 -27.33
CA THR A 549 0.96 -0.13 -27.58
C THR A 549 0.56 -0.32 -29.03
N LYS A 550 0.00 0.72 -29.67
CA LYS A 550 -0.29 0.71 -31.09
C LYS A 550 1.00 0.62 -31.94
N GLU A 551 2.01 1.43 -31.64
CA GLU A 551 3.30 1.40 -32.33
C GLU A 551 3.96 0.00 -32.23
N PHE A 552 3.83 -0.64 -31.06
CA PHE A 552 4.34 -2.01 -30.85
C PHE A 552 3.66 -3.04 -31.75
N ILE A 553 2.34 -2.94 -31.90
CA ILE A 553 1.58 -3.83 -32.80
C ILE A 553 1.99 -3.60 -34.25
N ASP A 554 2.15 -2.33 -34.66
CA ASP A 554 2.55 -1.93 -36.02
C ASP A 554 3.98 -2.39 -36.38
N ALA A 555 4.87 -2.52 -35.39
CA ALA A 555 6.22 -3.04 -35.53
C ALA A 555 6.30 -4.59 -35.49
N ASP A 556 5.20 -5.30 -35.67
CA ASP A 556 5.10 -6.78 -35.64
C ASP A 556 5.48 -7.39 -34.28
N GLY A 557 5.34 -6.61 -33.18
CA GLY A 557 5.71 -7.04 -31.85
C GLY A 557 4.89 -8.23 -31.31
N LEU A 558 3.62 -8.37 -31.73
CA LEU A 558 2.74 -9.48 -31.31
C LEU A 558 3.27 -10.87 -31.70
N ARG A 559 4.14 -10.94 -32.68
CA ARG A 559 4.79 -12.21 -33.10
C ARG A 559 5.70 -12.78 -32.03
N TRP A 560 6.25 -11.94 -31.18
CA TRP A 560 7.29 -12.28 -30.21
C TRP A 560 6.80 -12.28 -28.76
N VAL A 561 5.49 -12.44 -28.57
CA VAL A 561 4.85 -12.60 -27.27
C VAL A 561 3.79 -13.69 -27.30
N ASP A 562 3.60 -14.36 -26.19
CA ASP A 562 2.45 -15.22 -25.94
C ASP A 562 1.32 -14.40 -25.31
N ILE A 563 1.66 -13.39 -24.52
CA ILE A 563 0.75 -12.53 -23.76
C ILE A 563 1.19 -11.07 -23.94
N LEU A 564 0.22 -10.16 -24.19
CA LEU A 564 0.46 -8.73 -24.23
C LEU A 564 0.31 -8.13 -22.82
N ASN A 565 1.28 -7.30 -22.38
CA ASN A 565 1.15 -6.59 -21.10
C ASN A 565 0.59 -5.18 -21.28
N LEU A 566 -0.08 -4.71 -20.22
CA LEU A 566 -0.54 -3.33 -20.06
C LEU A 566 -0.20 -2.84 -18.65
N HIS A 567 0.15 -1.55 -18.56
CA HIS A 567 0.18 -0.79 -17.31
C HIS A 567 -0.74 0.42 -17.42
N SER A 568 -1.38 0.80 -16.36
CA SER A 568 -2.13 2.06 -16.30
C SER A 568 -2.33 2.49 -14.87
N TYR A 569 -2.20 3.77 -14.67
CA TYR A 569 -2.61 4.47 -13.46
C TYR A 569 -3.69 5.45 -13.86
N PRO A 570 -4.89 4.94 -14.15
CA PRO A 570 -5.98 5.81 -14.58
C PRO A 570 -6.33 6.69 -13.40
N GLY A 571 -6.25 8.00 -13.59
CA GLY A 571 -6.78 8.94 -12.63
C GLY A 571 -8.28 8.72 -12.40
N LEU A 572 -8.95 9.64 -11.73
CA LEU A 572 -10.41 9.66 -11.55
C LEU A 572 -11.22 9.76 -12.86
N THR A 573 -10.62 9.38 -13.99
CA THR A 573 -11.31 9.37 -15.28
C THR A 573 -12.31 8.22 -15.31
N GLU A 574 -13.52 8.54 -15.74
CA GLU A 574 -14.57 7.57 -16.02
C GLU A 574 -14.03 6.34 -16.77
N PRO A 575 -14.44 5.14 -16.36
CA PRO A 575 -14.06 3.91 -17.04
C PRO A 575 -14.35 3.89 -18.54
N GLY A 576 -15.27 4.71 -19.02
CA GLY A 576 -15.74 4.69 -20.42
C GLY A 576 -14.67 4.99 -21.47
N ALA A 577 -13.78 5.95 -21.22
CA ALA A 577 -12.71 6.26 -22.16
C ALA A 577 -11.68 5.12 -22.24
N TYR A 578 -11.40 4.47 -21.11
CA TYR A 578 -10.52 3.32 -21.05
C TYR A 578 -11.14 2.08 -21.71
N GLU A 579 -12.45 1.90 -21.55
CA GLU A 579 -13.23 0.87 -22.23
C GLU A 579 -13.11 0.98 -23.75
N GLU A 580 -13.27 2.18 -24.29
CA GLU A 580 -13.12 2.43 -25.73
C GLU A 580 -11.69 2.10 -26.23
N ALA A 581 -10.69 2.49 -25.47
CA ALA A 581 -9.29 2.18 -25.78
C ALA A 581 -9.02 0.68 -25.79
N LEU A 582 -9.57 -0.09 -24.84
CA LEU A 582 -9.47 -1.56 -24.82
C LEU A 582 -10.18 -2.22 -26.01
N ARG A 583 -11.35 -1.72 -26.39
CA ARG A 583 -12.09 -2.20 -27.58
C ARG A 583 -11.25 -2.01 -28.84
N HIS A 584 -10.72 -0.82 -29.06
CA HIS A 584 -9.86 -0.50 -30.19
C HIS A 584 -8.57 -1.34 -30.18
N LEU A 585 -7.97 -1.59 -29.01
CA LEU A 585 -6.81 -2.46 -28.88
C LEU A 585 -7.12 -3.88 -29.38
N ARG A 586 -8.24 -4.48 -28.95
CA ARG A 586 -8.66 -5.81 -29.41
C ARG A 586 -8.91 -5.86 -30.92
N GLU A 587 -9.58 -4.85 -31.49
CA GLU A 587 -9.81 -4.76 -32.92
C GLU A 587 -8.49 -4.71 -33.70
N ARG A 588 -7.53 -3.91 -33.22
CA ARG A 588 -6.20 -3.80 -33.83
C ARG A 588 -5.39 -5.09 -33.74
N MET A 589 -5.39 -5.76 -32.60
CA MET A 589 -4.71 -7.05 -32.44
C MET A 589 -5.25 -8.08 -33.45
N ARG A 590 -6.57 -8.18 -33.61
CA ARG A 590 -7.20 -9.07 -34.61
C ARG A 590 -6.79 -8.72 -36.04
N SER A 591 -6.77 -7.43 -36.34
CA SER A 591 -6.36 -6.95 -37.68
C SER A 591 -4.88 -7.21 -37.96
N ALA A 592 -4.03 -7.27 -36.95
CA ALA A 592 -2.61 -7.60 -37.05
C ALA A 592 -2.33 -9.10 -36.99
N GLY A 593 -3.34 -9.96 -37.07
CA GLY A 593 -3.20 -11.42 -37.17
C GLY A 593 -2.99 -12.15 -35.83
N GLY A 594 -3.25 -11.50 -34.68
CA GLY A 594 -3.11 -12.16 -33.40
C GLY A 594 -3.97 -11.54 -32.28
N ASP A 595 -4.99 -12.26 -31.81
CA ASP A 595 -5.74 -11.88 -30.60
C ASP A 595 -5.08 -12.55 -29.38
N LYS A 596 -4.08 -11.89 -28.79
CA LYS A 596 -3.32 -12.43 -27.65
C LYS A 596 -4.08 -12.23 -26.35
N PRO A 597 -3.88 -13.11 -25.35
CA PRO A 597 -4.21 -12.82 -23.97
C PRO A 597 -3.57 -11.50 -23.50
N ILE A 598 -4.22 -10.83 -22.57
CA ILE A 598 -3.69 -9.61 -21.94
C ILE A 598 -3.43 -9.89 -20.45
N TRP A 599 -2.27 -9.51 -19.95
CA TRP A 599 -2.04 -9.38 -18.54
C TRP A 599 -1.83 -7.90 -18.19
N PHE A 600 -2.56 -7.44 -17.20
CA PHE A 600 -2.36 -6.12 -16.62
C PHE A 600 -1.31 -6.28 -15.52
N THR A 601 -0.05 -5.99 -15.85
CA THR A 601 1.09 -6.36 -14.99
C THR A 601 1.51 -5.27 -14.02
N GLU A 602 0.92 -4.05 -14.13
CA GLU A 602 1.12 -2.99 -13.14
C GLU A 602 0.05 -1.92 -13.23
N GLY A 603 -0.47 -1.53 -12.08
CA GLY A 603 -1.37 -0.40 -11.93
C GLY A 603 -2.03 -0.40 -10.57
N ALA A 604 -2.44 0.75 -10.11
CA ALA A 604 -3.10 0.88 -8.82
C ALA A 604 -3.92 2.16 -8.71
N TYR A 605 -4.79 2.17 -7.72
CA TYR A 605 -5.53 3.32 -7.27
C TYR A 605 -5.39 3.41 -5.76
N TYR A 606 -4.92 4.55 -5.28
CA TYR A 606 -4.53 4.71 -3.88
C TYR A 606 -5.50 5.61 -3.15
N ALA A 607 -5.74 5.31 -1.89
CA ALA A 607 -6.49 6.16 -0.99
C ALA A 607 -6.09 5.90 0.46
N ASP A 608 -6.32 6.86 1.32
CA ASP A 608 -6.14 6.74 2.76
C ASP A 608 -7.16 7.62 3.49
N ASP A 609 -8.00 7.03 4.34
CA ASP A 609 -8.98 7.74 5.14
C ASP A 609 -8.40 8.27 6.47
N ASP A 610 -7.22 7.80 6.88
CA ASP A 610 -6.64 8.05 8.21
C ASP A 610 -5.40 8.96 8.21
N MET A 611 -5.34 9.90 7.33
CA MET A 611 -4.28 10.90 7.13
C MET A 611 -3.58 11.46 8.38
N PRO A 612 -2.31 11.97 8.28
CA PRO A 612 -1.85 12.85 7.21
C PRO A 612 -1.02 12.14 6.14
N PHE A 613 -1.34 12.45 4.89
CA PHE A 613 -0.48 12.13 3.77
C PHE A 613 0.86 12.83 3.87
N GLU A 614 1.96 12.11 3.75
CA GLU A 614 3.11 12.67 3.09
C GLU A 614 2.78 12.76 1.60
N PRO A 615 2.82 13.94 0.96
CA PRO A 615 2.71 13.99 -0.49
C PRO A 615 3.86 13.14 -1.01
N TYR A 616 3.52 12.01 -1.57
CA TYR A 616 4.44 11.25 -2.37
C TYR A 616 4.94 12.20 -3.46
N ASP A 617 6.26 12.25 -3.66
CA ASP A 617 6.90 13.07 -4.71
C ASP A 617 6.56 12.48 -6.10
N SER A 618 5.29 12.26 -6.36
CA SER A 618 4.82 11.80 -7.65
C SER A 618 3.78 12.76 -8.19
N THR A 619 4.24 13.55 -9.12
CA THR A 619 3.38 14.34 -9.99
C THR A 619 2.49 13.48 -10.89
N TRP A 620 2.57 12.15 -10.82
CA TRP A 620 1.91 11.22 -11.73
C TRP A 620 0.83 10.34 -11.08
N ILE A 621 0.80 10.23 -9.74
CA ILE A 621 -0.28 9.52 -9.02
C ILE A 621 -1.04 10.50 -8.14
N LYS A 622 -2.33 10.66 -8.40
CA LYS A 622 -3.26 11.34 -7.51
C LYS A 622 -4.05 10.28 -6.73
N PRO A 623 -4.04 10.32 -5.39
CA PRO A 623 -4.90 9.43 -4.61
C PRO A 623 -6.38 9.78 -4.80
N ALA A 624 -7.26 8.81 -4.60
CA ALA A 624 -8.69 9.03 -4.47
C ALA A 624 -9.01 9.83 -3.19
N ASP A 625 -10.15 10.49 -3.17
CA ASP A 625 -10.57 11.31 -2.04
C ASP A 625 -10.95 10.45 -0.82
N SER A 626 -11.26 9.16 -1.03
CA SER A 626 -11.56 8.20 0.02
C SER A 626 -11.22 6.77 -0.36
N GLU A 627 -11.03 5.90 0.65
CA GLU A 627 -10.86 4.46 0.42
C GLU A 627 -12.12 3.81 -0.15
N ILE A 628 -13.32 4.36 0.08
CA ILE A 628 -14.57 3.89 -0.54
C ILE A 628 -14.49 4.10 -2.05
N GLU A 629 -14.17 5.31 -2.48
CA GLU A 629 -14.04 5.65 -3.89
C GLU A 629 -13.00 4.76 -4.59
N ALA A 630 -11.83 4.58 -3.97
CA ALA A 630 -10.79 3.70 -4.50
C ALA A 630 -11.26 2.24 -4.60
N ALA A 631 -12.01 1.75 -3.62
CA ALA A 631 -12.54 0.38 -3.60
C ALA A 631 -13.60 0.16 -4.69
N GLU A 632 -14.52 1.09 -4.89
CA GLU A 632 -15.53 1.05 -5.94
C GLU A 632 -14.89 1.14 -7.33
N TRP A 633 -13.95 2.05 -7.49
CA TRP A 633 -13.21 2.22 -8.73
C TRP A 633 -12.39 0.97 -9.08
N GLN A 634 -11.73 0.34 -8.12
CA GLN A 634 -10.98 -0.92 -8.31
C GLN A 634 -11.89 -2.00 -8.91
N VAL A 635 -13.10 -2.18 -8.38
CA VAL A 635 -14.04 -3.16 -8.89
C VAL A 635 -14.48 -2.83 -10.32
N LYS A 636 -14.82 -1.58 -10.61
CA LYS A 636 -15.21 -1.12 -11.95
C LYS A 636 -14.08 -1.35 -12.96
N PHE A 637 -12.87 -0.92 -12.62
CA PHE A 637 -11.71 -1.02 -13.51
C PHE A 637 -11.28 -2.46 -13.77
N ASN A 638 -11.21 -3.29 -12.73
CA ASN A 638 -10.91 -4.72 -12.90
C ASN A 638 -11.96 -5.43 -13.75
N THR A 639 -13.23 -5.08 -13.58
CA THR A 639 -14.33 -5.63 -14.39
C THR A 639 -14.14 -5.29 -15.86
N LEU A 640 -13.75 -4.06 -16.18
CA LEU A 640 -13.44 -3.66 -17.55
C LEU A 640 -12.27 -4.45 -18.12
N LEU A 641 -11.16 -4.53 -17.42
CA LEU A 641 -9.98 -5.27 -17.85
C LEU A 641 -10.33 -6.75 -18.16
N LEU A 642 -11.00 -7.43 -17.23
CA LEU A 642 -11.43 -8.81 -17.38
C LEU A 642 -12.44 -8.98 -18.54
N SER A 643 -13.36 -8.03 -18.70
CA SER A 643 -14.36 -8.04 -19.78
C SER A 643 -13.72 -7.96 -21.17
N TYR A 644 -12.63 -7.23 -21.29
CA TYR A 644 -11.85 -7.11 -22.53
C TYR A 644 -10.68 -8.08 -22.61
N GLY A 645 -10.70 -9.15 -21.81
CA GLY A 645 -9.85 -10.34 -21.94
C GLY A 645 -8.52 -10.25 -21.20
N ALA A 646 -8.41 -9.41 -20.17
CA ALA A 646 -7.33 -9.56 -19.23
C ALA A 646 -7.49 -10.88 -18.46
N GLU A 647 -6.43 -11.68 -18.37
CA GLU A 647 -6.41 -12.95 -17.64
C GLU A 647 -5.84 -12.79 -16.23
N LYS A 648 -4.96 -11.82 -16.05
CA LYS A 648 -4.37 -11.48 -14.75
C LYS A 648 -4.33 -9.96 -14.56
N ILE A 649 -4.50 -9.55 -13.32
CA ILE A 649 -4.39 -8.17 -12.87
C ILE A 649 -3.41 -8.14 -11.70
N ILE A 650 -2.28 -7.48 -11.90
CA ILE A 650 -1.21 -7.36 -10.93
C ILE A 650 -1.13 -5.90 -10.49
N TYR A 651 -1.43 -5.66 -9.22
CA TYR A 651 -1.43 -4.33 -8.67
C TYR A 651 -0.02 -3.84 -8.39
N HIS A 652 0.26 -2.57 -8.65
CA HIS A 652 1.42 -1.93 -8.07
C HIS A 652 1.18 -1.75 -6.58
N SER A 653 1.75 -2.62 -5.82
CA SER A 653 1.69 -2.48 -4.39
C SER A 653 2.64 -1.41 -3.98
N GLY A 654 2.09 -0.57 -3.24
CA GLY A 654 2.86 -0.11 -2.21
C GLY A 654 3.15 -1.19 -1.23
N THR A 655 4.34 -1.48 -1.10
CA THR A 655 4.86 -2.54 -0.27
C THR A 655 4.86 -2.21 1.21
N LEU A 656 4.40 -1.03 1.62
CA LEU A 656 5.15 -0.49 2.71
C LEU A 656 4.30 0.45 3.50
N GLY A 657 3.28 -0.10 4.18
CA GLY A 657 2.66 0.63 5.25
C GLY A 657 3.72 1.04 6.28
N SER A 658 3.94 2.32 6.57
CA SER A 658 4.71 2.78 7.70
C SER A 658 3.83 3.02 8.91
N LEU A 659 4.43 3.23 10.06
CA LEU A 659 3.72 3.28 11.33
C LEU A 659 2.66 4.39 11.40
N ASN A 660 2.95 5.56 10.88
CA ASN A 660 2.09 6.74 10.92
C ASN A 660 1.99 7.45 9.57
N ASN A 661 2.62 6.90 8.58
CA ASN A 661 2.73 7.49 7.27
C ASN A 661 2.52 6.43 6.27
N ASP A 662 1.42 6.47 5.54
CA ASP A 662 1.58 5.75 4.42
C ASP A 662 0.66 5.84 3.41
N SER A 663 1.06 6.66 3.01
CA SER A 663 1.61 6.27 1.82
C SER A 663 0.61 5.70 0.86
N LEU A 664 0.53 6.39 -0.10
CA LEU A 664 0.22 6.02 -1.47
C LEU A 664 0.61 4.58 -1.83
N SER A 665 1.31 3.87 -0.96
CA SER A 665 1.87 2.60 -1.31
C SER A 665 1.15 1.38 -0.75
N GLY A 666 0.26 1.51 0.22
CA GLY A 666 -0.52 0.39 0.72
C GLY A 666 -1.95 0.41 0.17
N ILE A 667 -2.29 -0.41 -0.83
CA ILE A 667 -3.68 -0.48 -1.29
C ILE A 667 -4.57 -1.38 -0.43
N PHE A 668 -4.01 -2.42 0.19
CA PHE A 668 -4.77 -3.40 0.96
C PHE A 668 -4.48 -3.37 2.45
N PHE A 669 -3.25 -3.04 2.84
CA PHE A 669 -2.77 -3.15 4.21
C PHE A 669 -2.14 -1.86 4.70
N GLU A 670 -2.40 -1.55 5.96
CA GLU A 670 -1.63 -0.61 6.77
C GLU A 670 -0.58 -1.34 7.62
N TRP A 671 0.02 -0.62 8.58
CA TRP A 671 1.00 -1.19 9.49
C TRP A 671 0.52 -2.50 10.13
N ALA A 672 1.40 -3.50 10.20
CA ALA A 672 1.16 -4.85 10.71
C ALA A 672 0.08 -5.64 9.97
N GLY A 673 -0.30 -5.24 8.74
CA GLY A 673 -1.34 -5.90 7.95
C GLY A 673 -2.76 -5.49 8.31
N SER A 674 -2.94 -4.40 9.07
CA SER A 674 -4.26 -3.82 9.34
C SER A 674 -4.98 -3.50 8.02
N PRO A 675 -6.29 -3.80 7.89
CA PRO A 675 -6.95 -3.74 6.59
C PRO A 675 -7.30 -2.31 6.17
N ARG A 676 -7.22 -2.07 4.85
CA ARG A 676 -7.90 -0.97 4.17
C ARG A 676 -9.24 -1.43 3.60
N LYS A 677 -10.13 -0.50 3.24
CA LYS A 677 -11.46 -0.84 2.68
C LYS A 677 -11.34 -1.68 1.40
N MET A 678 -10.32 -1.42 0.55
CA MET A 678 -10.07 -2.19 -0.67
C MET A 678 -9.74 -3.69 -0.42
N LEU A 679 -9.32 -4.06 0.77
CA LEU A 679 -9.04 -5.45 1.12
C LEU A 679 -10.31 -6.31 1.05
N VAL A 680 -11.43 -5.83 1.57
CA VAL A 680 -12.67 -6.61 1.60
C VAL A 680 -13.30 -6.72 0.22
N THR A 681 -13.21 -5.67 -0.60
CA THR A 681 -13.68 -5.71 -1.99
C THR A 681 -12.82 -6.64 -2.85
N GLN A 682 -11.51 -6.69 -2.62
CA GLN A 682 -10.61 -7.65 -3.26
C GLN A 682 -10.95 -9.10 -2.87
N SER A 683 -11.15 -9.36 -1.58
CA SER A 683 -11.55 -10.69 -1.10
C SER A 683 -12.87 -11.14 -1.74
N ALA A 684 -13.87 -10.27 -1.82
CA ALA A 684 -15.14 -10.54 -2.47
C ALA A 684 -14.97 -10.86 -3.96
N MET A 685 -14.25 -9.98 -4.70
CA MET A 685 -14.01 -10.16 -6.12
C MET A 685 -13.26 -11.47 -6.41
N SER A 686 -12.21 -11.78 -5.64
CA SER A 686 -11.45 -13.02 -5.79
C SER A 686 -12.29 -14.28 -5.60
N ASN A 687 -13.24 -14.28 -4.67
CA ASN A 687 -14.13 -15.40 -4.41
C ASN A 687 -15.32 -15.50 -5.40
N LEU A 688 -15.65 -14.40 -6.06
CA LEU A 688 -16.73 -14.35 -7.06
C LEU A 688 -16.22 -14.64 -8.47
N LEU A 689 -15.03 -14.17 -8.84
CA LEU A 689 -14.44 -14.34 -10.16
C LEU A 689 -13.22 -15.28 -10.05
N LEU A 690 -13.46 -16.57 -10.23
CA LEU A 690 -12.44 -17.62 -10.13
C LEU A 690 -11.84 -17.98 -11.50
N PRO A 691 -10.53 -18.25 -11.60
CA PRO A 691 -9.95 -18.79 -12.83
C PRO A 691 -10.35 -20.27 -13.03
N PRO A 692 -10.49 -20.76 -14.28
CA PRO A 692 -10.49 -19.95 -15.48
C PRO A 692 -11.77 -19.12 -15.62
N ILE A 693 -11.60 -17.89 -16.11
CA ILE A 693 -12.71 -16.98 -16.38
C ILE A 693 -12.93 -16.84 -17.88
N LYS A 694 -14.19 -16.83 -18.32
CA LYS A 694 -14.56 -16.51 -19.69
C LYS A 694 -15.41 -15.26 -19.72
N SER A 695 -14.93 -14.23 -20.37
CA SER A 695 -15.70 -13.01 -20.56
C SER A 695 -16.85 -13.23 -21.52
N LEU A 696 -18.02 -12.73 -21.19
CA LEU A 696 -19.20 -12.61 -22.05
C LEU A 696 -19.31 -11.20 -22.65
N GLY A 697 -18.38 -10.31 -22.28
CA GLY A 697 -18.34 -8.92 -22.73
C GLY A 697 -19.35 -8.00 -22.02
N PRO A 698 -19.47 -6.76 -22.54
CA PRO A 698 -20.50 -5.83 -22.09
C PRO A 698 -21.88 -6.34 -22.48
N LEU A 699 -22.81 -6.24 -21.55
CA LEU A 699 -24.19 -6.69 -21.72
C LEU A 699 -25.10 -5.52 -22.10
N LYS A 700 -26.08 -5.76 -22.97
CA LYS A 700 -27.13 -4.78 -23.24
C LYS A 700 -28.03 -4.64 -22.03
N GLY A 701 -28.18 -3.44 -21.54
CA GLY A 701 -29.01 -3.07 -20.41
C GLY A 701 -29.75 -1.77 -20.65
N PRO A 702 -30.42 -1.25 -19.64
CA PRO A 702 -31.03 0.08 -19.67
C PRO A 702 -29.97 1.15 -19.93
N GLU A 703 -30.44 2.31 -20.43
CA GLU A 703 -29.61 3.48 -20.56
C GLU A 703 -28.94 3.84 -19.22
N MET A 704 -27.71 4.32 -19.27
CA MET A 704 -26.90 4.69 -18.10
C MET A 704 -26.53 3.53 -17.15
N ILE A 705 -26.81 2.26 -17.50
CA ILE A 705 -26.33 1.10 -16.73
C ILE A 705 -25.17 0.43 -17.48
N LYS A 706 -24.06 0.25 -16.79
CA LYS A 706 -22.93 -0.58 -17.22
C LYS A 706 -23.07 -1.96 -16.60
N ALA A 707 -22.90 -3.00 -17.42
CA ALA A 707 -22.95 -4.38 -16.98
C ALA A 707 -22.02 -5.26 -17.82
N TYR A 708 -21.32 -6.16 -17.17
CA TYR A 708 -20.35 -7.07 -17.80
C TYR A 708 -20.55 -8.48 -17.27
N GLY A 709 -20.58 -9.45 -18.17
CA GLY A 709 -20.84 -10.84 -17.85
C GLY A 709 -19.60 -11.72 -17.86
N PHE A 710 -19.58 -12.72 -17.01
CA PHE A 710 -18.50 -13.70 -16.89
C PHE A 710 -19.04 -15.10 -16.61
N GLU A 711 -18.42 -16.10 -17.22
CA GLU A 711 -18.58 -17.51 -16.82
C GLU A 711 -17.36 -17.92 -16.00
N THR A 712 -17.58 -18.46 -14.82
CA THR A 712 -16.54 -18.83 -13.86
C THR A 712 -17.02 -19.95 -12.93
N ASP A 713 -16.25 -21.01 -12.73
CA ASP A 713 -16.52 -22.09 -11.75
C ASP A 713 -17.98 -22.62 -11.83
N GLY A 714 -18.48 -22.89 -13.07
CA GLY A 714 -19.82 -23.44 -13.30
C GLY A 714 -20.98 -22.48 -13.00
N ARG A 715 -20.72 -21.17 -12.91
CA ARG A 715 -21.71 -20.12 -12.66
C ARG A 715 -21.54 -18.96 -13.64
N THR A 716 -22.58 -18.16 -13.75
CA THR A 716 -22.55 -16.87 -14.45
C THR A 716 -22.53 -15.75 -13.43
N VAL A 717 -21.59 -14.81 -13.59
CA VAL A 717 -21.47 -13.63 -12.74
C VAL A 717 -21.64 -12.39 -13.63
N ILE A 718 -22.51 -11.47 -13.25
CA ILE A 718 -22.63 -10.14 -13.87
C ILE A 718 -22.20 -9.11 -12.84
N VAL A 719 -21.35 -8.18 -13.24
CA VAL A 719 -21.00 -7.01 -12.45
C VAL A 719 -21.64 -5.80 -13.10
N ALA A 720 -22.46 -5.07 -12.35
CA ALA A 720 -23.21 -3.93 -12.89
C ALA A 720 -23.25 -2.75 -11.94
N TRP A 721 -23.32 -1.54 -12.52
CA TRP A 721 -23.45 -0.27 -11.80
C TRP A 721 -24.13 0.78 -12.67
N ALA A 722 -24.73 1.80 -12.05
CA ALA A 722 -25.21 2.99 -12.74
C ALA A 722 -24.03 3.94 -13.05
N GLN A 723 -24.08 4.60 -14.19
CA GLN A 723 -23.11 5.65 -14.53
C GLN A 723 -23.36 6.89 -13.68
N GLU A 724 -22.34 7.72 -13.54
CA GLU A 724 -22.45 9.00 -12.84
C GLU A 724 -23.63 9.84 -13.35
N GLY A 725 -24.43 10.36 -12.42
CA GLY A 725 -25.62 11.16 -12.73
C GLY A 725 -26.86 10.37 -13.15
N ALA A 726 -26.80 9.04 -13.13
CA ALA A 726 -27.99 8.21 -13.34
C ALA A 726 -28.82 8.10 -12.07
N GLU A 727 -30.14 8.12 -12.21
CA GLU A 727 -31.03 7.81 -11.09
C GLU A 727 -30.88 6.33 -10.65
N PRO A 728 -30.87 6.04 -9.35
CA PRO A 728 -30.82 4.67 -8.85
C PRO A 728 -32.00 3.83 -9.39
N ARG A 729 -31.70 2.60 -9.79
CA ARG A 729 -32.69 1.70 -10.38
C ARG A 729 -32.90 0.47 -9.52
N GLU A 730 -34.18 0.18 -9.25
CA GLU A 730 -34.57 -1.01 -8.52
C GLU A 730 -34.76 -2.22 -9.46
N ILE A 731 -34.19 -3.36 -9.07
CA ILE A 731 -34.26 -4.64 -9.81
C ILE A 731 -34.80 -5.71 -8.87
N SER A 732 -35.84 -6.44 -9.31
CA SER A 732 -36.35 -7.59 -8.60
C SER A 732 -35.82 -8.90 -9.20
N LEU A 733 -35.16 -9.72 -8.40
CA LEU A 733 -34.61 -11.03 -8.76
C LEU A 733 -35.48 -12.20 -8.29
N THR A 734 -36.64 -11.91 -7.66
CA THR A 734 -37.53 -12.93 -7.07
C THR A 734 -37.96 -13.94 -8.12
N GLY A 735 -37.72 -15.24 -7.84
CA GLY A 735 -38.09 -16.36 -8.73
C GLY A 735 -37.22 -16.47 -10.02
N LYS A 736 -36.22 -15.65 -10.24
CA LYS A 736 -35.43 -15.61 -11.48
C LYS A 736 -34.12 -16.41 -11.41
N GLY A 737 -33.81 -17.04 -10.26
CA GLY A 737 -32.62 -17.88 -10.08
C GLY A 737 -31.29 -17.11 -9.99
N TRP A 738 -31.37 -15.78 -9.78
CA TRP A 738 -30.24 -14.92 -9.50
C TRP A 738 -30.17 -14.59 -8.02
N ARG A 739 -28.96 -14.40 -7.51
CA ARG A 739 -28.70 -13.71 -6.23
C ARG A 739 -27.89 -12.46 -6.49
N ALA A 740 -28.06 -11.43 -5.69
CA ALA A 740 -27.25 -10.24 -5.71
C ALA A 740 -26.28 -10.24 -4.53
N VAL A 741 -25.09 -9.72 -4.75
CA VAL A 741 -24.00 -9.68 -3.76
C VAL A 741 -23.40 -8.28 -3.77
N ASP A 742 -23.19 -7.70 -2.60
CA ASP A 742 -22.56 -6.39 -2.45
C ASP A 742 -21.04 -6.42 -2.69
N LEU A 743 -20.40 -5.26 -2.66
CA LEU A 743 -18.96 -5.12 -2.85
C LEU A 743 -18.10 -5.90 -1.82
N GLN A 744 -18.66 -6.22 -0.66
CA GLN A 744 -17.97 -6.88 0.44
C GLN A 744 -18.24 -8.39 0.46
N GLY A 745 -19.07 -8.88 -0.48
CA GLY A 745 -19.38 -10.29 -0.64
C GLY A 745 -20.58 -10.78 0.15
N ASN A 746 -21.45 -9.90 0.68
CA ASN A 746 -22.67 -10.28 1.38
C ASN A 746 -23.85 -10.36 0.41
N ASP A 747 -24.76 -11.32 0.66
CA ASP A 747 -25.99 -11.43 -0.11
C ASP A 747 -26.93 -10.24 0.18
N LEU A 748 -27.46 -9.64 -0.89
CA LEU A 748 -28.48 -8.62 -0.85
C LEU A 748 -29.87 -9.26 -0.92
N LYS A 749 -30.90 -8.54 -0.48
CA LYS A 749 -32.29 -8.98 -0.60
C LYS A 749 -32.70 -9.00 -2.08
N VAL A 750 -33.25 -10.15 -2.53
CA VAL A 750 -33.54 -10.39 -3.95
C VAL A 750 -34.80 -9.68 -4.46
N ASP A 751 -35.69 -9.23 -3.59
CA ASP A 751 -36.96 -8.56 -3.94
C ASP A 751 -36.75 -7.13 -4.42
N ASN A 752 -35.71 -6.47 -3.94
CA ASN A 752 -35.43 -5.09 -4.30
C ASN A 752 -33.92 -4.81 -4.21
N VAL A 753 -33.22 -4.89 -5.33
CA VAL A 753 -31.79 -4.59 -5.45
C VAL A 753 -31.63 -3.24 -6.10
N THR A 754 -31.09 -2.28 -5.38
CA THR A 754 -30.82 -0.94 -5.91
C THR A 754 -29.49 -0.94 -6.68
N LEU A 755 -29.53 -0.65 -7.97
CA LEU A 755 -28.37 -0.29 -8.76
C LEU A 755 -28.14 1.21 -8.65
N SER A 756 -27.01 1.57 -8.07
CA SER A 756 -26.48 2.94 -8.00
C SER A 756 -25.11 2.99 -8.69
N GLU A 757 -24.35 4.03 -8.50
CA GLU A 757 -22.95 4.10 -8.97
C GLU A 757 -22.05 3.04 -8.33
N ARG A 758 -22.43 2.50 -7.17
CA ARG A 758 -21.74 1.40 -6.49
C ARG A 758 -21.97 0.08 -7.22
N PRO A 759 -20.90 -0.67 -7.60
CA PRO A 759 -21.03 -1.95 -8.27
C PRO A 759 -21.75 -3.01 -7.42
N VAL A 760 -22.54 -3.84 -8.07
CA VAL A 760 -23.22 -5.00 -7.52
C VAL A 760 -22.87 -6.23 -8.37
N TYR A 761 -22.66 -7.37 -7.72
CA TYR A 761 -22.49 -8.65 -8.40
C TYR A 761 -23.82 -9.40 -8.43
N PHE A 762 -24.17 -9.94 -9.59
CA PHE A 762 -25.31 -10.84 -9.78
C PHE A 762 -24.79 -12.21 -10.16
N VAL A 763 -25.20 -13.23 -9.43
CA VAL A 763 -24.68 -14.60 -9.55
C VAL A 763 -25.81 -15.57 -9.83
N ALA A 764 -25.69 -16.35 -10.91
CA ALA A 764 -26.59 -17.45 -11.23
C ALA A 764 -25.83 -18.76 -11.36
N LYS A 765 -26.47 -19.89 -11.01
CA LYS A 765 -25.93 -21.23 -11.24
C LYS A 765 -25.98 -21.57 -12.74
N GLY A 766 -24.96 -22.26 -13.22
CA GLY A 766 -24.80 -22.69 -14.62
C GLY A 766 -24.11 -21.64 -15.48
N THR A 767 -23.62 -22.09 -16.63
CA THR A 767 -22.98 -21.28 -17.67
C THR A 767 -23.99 -21.01 -18.80
N GLY A 768 -23.71 -19.99 -19.59
CA GLY A 768 -24.60 -19.44 -20.59
C GLY A 768 -25.40 -18.26 -20.04
N LEU A 769 -25.37 -17.16 -20.81
CA LEU A 769 -26.11 -15.96 -20.43
C LEU A 769 -27.61 -16.25 -20.52
N LYS A 770 -28.26 -16.41 -19.37
CA LYS A 770 -29.71 -16.33 -19.28
C LYS A 770 -30.09 -14.87 -19.35
N GLU A 771 -31.29 -14.62 -19.87
CA GLU A 771 -31.84 -13.26 -19.87
C GLU A 771 -31.75 -12.65 -18.47
N PHE A 772 -31.06 -11.54 -18.36
CA PHE A 772 -30.93 -10.81 -17.10
C PHE A 772 -32.15 -9.93 -16.89
N PRO A 773 -32.76 -9.96 -15.73
CA PRO A 773 -34.01 -9.25 -15.49
C PRO A 773 -33.77 -7.77 -15.13
N TRP A 774 -33.46 -6.98 -16.15
CA TRP A 774 -33.32 -5.52 -15.98
C TRP A 774 -34.57 -4.87 -15.40
#